data_6b915b4a102111ca7890697e9f713c5e
#
_entry.id   6b915b4a102111ca7890697e9f713c5e
#
_cell.length_a   1.000
_cell.length_b   1.000
_cell.length_c   1.000
_cell.angle_alpha   90.00
_cell.angle_beta   90.00
_cell.angle_gamma   90.00
#
_symmetry.space_group_name_H-M   'P 1'
#
loop_
_entity.id
_entity.type
_entity.pdbx_description
1 polymer ?
#
loop_
_entity_poly.entity_id
_entity_poly.type
_entity_poly.pdbx_seq_one_letter_code
_entity_poly.pdbx_strand_id
1 'polypeptide(L)'
;MMKKNAFALVLAYICFVSFAMPPAFGQDRREISKEREPAKKLKGEHPLVAVMNSKPSSLKKELEGVHPRVFLTQAEIDALKAKTKTQKELWQTAISHVRALSNEPPPPPAETRRAQNEVGLGISEAAFAYKMTGEKKYLNAAKKYMDAACTYDVWGYATNKPNVDLAAGHLLYGMGWGYDLLYNDLTKSERDKYRDKLAKQARFMYEFFKPKSGKTYAYSQNHTFIPISGLAITAYALMGETPDAKDWAALSRAIFDRVLAMYSKDGYYYEGMEYWIFSTPWIAHYMDAHVHSTGEDLYPETPGLKNAHIYVAHSTLPGGEFNFDYGDIYAGPITRSRTGDDYERERIDGHFRTNYNILYNLANRYGSGETQGVADWLKSKGQVNAEEFWTFIWYNPSIKPVAIDKQPTSHYFADHDVVYWRSGWDDKATAFSFKAGPPEGHASTELTKKFPEWRLSSGHAHPDAGSFIIWAGGKYLTGDSGYAGVPLTEHHNAVVFGNKGQNREGSGHDVWDGVPYDRLTKIRLTDVKMDAKSVSITADLASAYEPDLGVKSYTRNFTFSAPGSFVITDQIETEKEQTITAFLHADKTIAKASDKSFVFEPNGTSLAVELLAPSDIETKVEKNILTAPGKPGSVDKGEREERGVRLAISTKNKTKTAKFLFKLTVQSH
;
A
#
# COMPACT_ATOMS: atom_id res chain seq x y z
N MET A 1 -70.08 35.39 3.52
CA MET A 1 -69.03 36.25 4.11
C MET A 1 -67.74 35.71 3.70
N MET A 2 -67.10 36.35 2.76
CA MET A 2 -65.84 35.96 2.10
C MET A 2 -64.66 36.56 2.83
N LYS A 3 -63.58 35.80 3.08
CA LYS A 3 -62.30 36.36 3.31
C LYS A 3 -61.31 35.74 2.30
N LYS A 4 -60.83 36.58 1.43
CA LYS A 4 -59.75 36.34 0.45
C LYS A 4 -58.42 36.24 1.19
N ASN A 5 -57.67 35.21 0.94
CA ASN A 5 -56.27 35.17 1.32
C ASN A 5 -55.43 35.41 0.06
N ALA A 6 -54.65 36.45 0.11
CA ALA A 6 -53.66 36.83 -0.89
C ALA A 6 -52.38 35.92 -0.71
N PHE A 7 -51.97 35.30 -1.79
CA PHE A 7 -50.63 34.65 -1.88
C PHE A 7 -49.60 35.73 -2.22
N ALA A 8 -48.70 36.00 -1.29
CA ALA A 8 -47.54 36.81 -1.55
C ALA A 8 -46.42 35.95 -2.09
N LEU A 9 -46.06 36.19 -3.36
CA LEU A 9 -44.79 35.67 -3.94
C LEU A 9 -43.61 36.36 -3.28
N VAL A 10 -42.79 35.62 -2.52
CA VAL A 10 -41.49 36.04 -2.11
C VAL A 10 -40.50 35.47 -3.12
N LEU A 11 -40.00 36.31 -4.03
CA LEU A 11 -38.82 36.02 -4.83
C LEU A 11 -37.61 35.99 -3.88
N ALA A 12 -37.12 34.83 -3.56
CA ALA A 12 -35.81 34.66 -2.93
C ALA A 12 -34.74 34.84 -4.00
N TYR A 13 -34.03 35.97 -3.97
CA TYR A 13 -32.78 36.20 -4.68
C TYR A 13 -31.75 35.20 -4.07
N ILE A 14 -31.47 34.12 -4.79
CA ILE A 14 -30.32 33.25 -4.46
C ILE A 14 -29.09 33.98 -4.97
N CYS A 15 -28.43 34.69 -4.07
CA CYS A 15 -27.05 35.11 -4.28
C CYS A 15 -26.22 33.81 -4.37
N PHE A 16 -25.77 33.49 -5.59
CA PHE A 16 -24.62 32.62 -5.79
C PHE A 16 -23.39 33.32 -5.18
N VAL A 17 -23.19 33.11 -3.88
CA VAL A 17 -21.87 33.29 -3.31
C VAL A 17 -21.08 32.09 -3.81
N SER A 18 -20.28 32.30 -4.85
CA SER A 18 -19.17 31.42 -5.18
C SER A 18 -18.31 31.34 -3.92
N PHE A 19 -18.53 30.34 -3.09
CA PHE A 19 -17.50 29.88 -2.18
C PHE A 19 -16.36 29.40 -3.08
N ALA A 20 -15.42 30.32 -3.36
CA ALA A 20 -14.09 29.89 -3.72
C ALA A 20 -13.69 28.89 -2.65
N MET A 21 -13.57 27.61 -3.03
CA MET A 21 -12.89 26.65 -2.17
C MET A 21 -11.59 27.32 -1.73
N PRO A 22 -11.27 27.35 -0.43
CA PRO A 22 -9.94 27.72 -0.02
C PRO A 22 -9.00 26.87 -0.88
N PRO A 23 -7.93 27.44 -1.46
CA PRO A 23 -6.99 26.67 -2.24
C PRO A 23 -6.64 25.46 -1.40
N ALA A 24 -6.80 24.27 -1.98
CA ALA A 24 -6.40 23.01 -1.36
C ALA A 24 -5.02 23.25 -0.78
N PHE A 25 -4.91 23.19 0.52
CA PHE A 25 -3.79 23.48 1.40
C PHE A 25 -2.73 24.31 0.69
N GLY A 26 -2.42 25.50 1.17
CA GLY A 26 -1.39 26.32 0.61
C GLY A 26 -0.17 25.46 0.33
N GLN A 27 -0.10 25.01 -0.91
CA GLN A 27 1.16 24.62 -1.48
C GLN A 27 1.98 25.87 -1.38
N ASP A 28 2.67 26.04 -0.25
CA ASP A 28 3.94 26.68 -0.28
C ASP A 28 4.73 25.80 -1.26
N ARG A 29 4.61 26.11 -2.54
CA ARG A 29 5.41 25.49 -3.58
C ARG A 29 6.82 25.96 -3.33
N ARG A 30 7.45 25.33 -2.31
CA ARG A 30 8.87 25.48 -2.05
C ARG A 30 9.52 25.25 -3.40
N GLU A 31 10.38 26.15 -3.82
CA GLU A 31 10.95 26.15 -5.15
C GLU A 31 11.37 24.74 -5.52
N ILE A 32 10.75 24.23 -6.58
CA ILE A 32 11.03 22.88 -7.07
C ILE A 32 12.52 22.82 -7.35
N SER A 33 13.23 21.88 -6.74
CA SER A 33 14.66 21.67 -6.97
C SER A 33 14.98 21.71 -8.46
N LYS A 34 16.05 22.41 -8.80
CA LYS A 34 16.55 22.48 -10.17
C LYS A 34 17.14 21.15 -10.64
N GLU A 35 17.42 20.23 -9.72
CA GLU A 35 17.97 18.91 -10.00
C GLU A 35 16.81 17.92 -10.30
N ARG A 36 16.38 17.92 -11.56
CA ARG A 36 15.46 16.90 -12.07
C ARG A 36 16.13 16.11 -13.16
N GLU A 37 15.97 14.80 -13.14
CA GLU A 37 16.24 14.02 -14.34
C GLU A 37 15.36 14.56 -15.47
N PRO A 38 15.95 14.94 -16.62
CA PRO A 38 15.16 15.36 -17.78
C PRO A 38 14.27 14.18 -18.18
N ALA A 39 13.03 14.49 -18.55
CA ALA A 39 12.10 13.48 -19.05
C ALA A 39 12.81 12.64 -20.13
N LYS A 40 12.93 11.33 -19.90
CA LYS A 40 13.63 10.41 -20.83
C LYS A 40 12.95 10.47 -22.18
N LYS A 41 13.65 10.92 -23.21
CA LYS A 41 13.16 10.89 -24.58
C LYS A 41 13.43 9.50 -25.16
N LEU A 42 12.44 8.62 -25.11
CA LEU A 42 12.50 7.33 -25.79
C LEU A 42 12.56 7.56 -27.29
N LYS A 43 13.60 7.06 -27.94
CA LYS A 43 13.75 7.07 -29.41
C LYS A 43 13.39 5.71 -30.00
N GLY A 44 12.68 5.72 -31.13
CA GLY A 44 12.33 4.48 -31.84
C GLY A 44 11.06 3.80 -31.30
N GLU A 45 10.93 2.50 -31.53
CA GLU A 45 9.80 1.69 -31.06
C GLU A 45 9.84 1.57 -29.53
N HIS A 46 8.68 1.59 -28.91
CA HIS A 46 8.57 1.50 -27.45
C HIS A 46 8.99 0.09 -26.97
N PRO A 47 9.84 -0.04 -25.92
CA PRO A 47 10.37 -1.34 -25.46
C PRO A 47 9.31 -2.39 -25.13
N LEU A 48 8.13 -2.00 -24.64
CA LEU A 48 7.04 -2.93 -24.37
C LEU A 48 6.51 -3.65 -25.62
N VAL A 49 6.63 -3.07 -26.82
CA VAL A 49 6.15 -3.70 -28.06
C VAL A 49 6.86 -5.02 -28.33
N ALA A 50 8.17 -5.06 -28.13
CA ALA A 50 8.94 -6.31 -28.28
C ALA A 50 8.47 -7.39 -27.29
N VAL A 51 8.14 -7.01 -26.04
CA VAL A 51 7.59 -7.94 -25.04
C VAL A 51 6.20 -8.43 -25.43
N MET A 52 5.31 -7.52 -25.87
CA MET A 52 3.97 -7.87 -26.36
C MET A 52 4.01 -8.89 -27.50
N ASN A 53 5.01 -8.79 -28.37
CA ASN A 53 5.16 -9.67 -29.53
C ASN A 53 5.83 -11.02 -29.20
N SER A 54 6.53 -11.14 -28.09
CA SER A 54 7.38 -12.30 -27.76
C SER A 54 6.87 -13.17 -26.62
N LYS A 55 5.96 -12.64 -25.77
CA LYS A 55 5.47 -13.38 -24.59
C LYS A 55 4.10 -14.02 -24.83
N PRO A 56 3.82 -15.16 -24.17
CA PRO A 56 2.52 -15.82 -24.29
C PRO A 56 1.36 -14.90 -23.84
N SER A 57 0.34 -14.81 -24.67
CA SER A 57 -0.87 -14.02 -24.38
C SER A 57 -2.16 -14.68 -24.89
N SER A 58 -2.05 -15.82 -25.59
CA SER A 58 -3.17 -16.59 -26.10
C SER A 58 -3.59 -17.67 -25.12
N LEU A 59 -4.85 -18.07 -25.17
CA LEU A 59 -5.34 -19.20 -24.37
C LEU A 59 -4.63 -20.49 -24.74
N LYS A 60 -4.51 -21.38 -23.77
CA LYS A 60 -4.24 -22.82 -24.02
C LYS A 60 -5.33 -23.39 -24.92
N LYS A 61 -4.96 -24.30 -25.80
CA LYS A 61 -5.88 -24.90 -26.79
C LYS A 61 -7.14 -25.52 -26.16
N GLU A 62 -6.99 -26.16 -25.02
CA GLU A 62 -8.09 -26.78 -24.27
C GLU A 62 -9.09 -25.79 -23.66
N LEU A 63 -8.75 -24.51 -23.59
CA LEU A 63 -9.61 -23.45 -23.07
C LEU A 63 -10.29 -22.63 -24.19
N GLU A 64 -9.94 -22.87 -25.45
CA GLU A 64 -10.58 -22.18 -26.58
C GLU A 64 -12.06 -22.56 -26.68
N GLY A 65 -12.94 -21.53 -26.64
CA GLY A 65 -14.39 -21.72 -26.67
C GLY A 65 -15.03 -22.32 -25.42
N VAL A 66 -14.23 -22.51 -24.34
CA VAL A 66 -14.69 -23.06 -23.07
C VAL A 66 -14.93 -21.94 -22.05
N HIS A 67 -15.94 -22.07 -21.20
CA HIS A 67 -16.22 -21.25 -20.02
C HIS A 67 -16.78 -22.11 -18.88
N PRO A 68 -16.42 -21.85 -17.60
CA PRO A 68 -15.44 -20.85 -17.15
C PRO A 68 -14.00 -21.28 -17.48
N ARG A 69 -13.07 -20.30 -17.56
CA ARG A 69 -11.68 -20.55 -18.00
C ARG A 69 -10.63 -19.56 -17.44
N VAL A 70 -11.05 -18.48 -16.80
CA VAL A 70 -10.08 -17.44 -16.35
C VAL A 70 -9.25 -17.90 -15.16
N PHE A 71 -9.89 -18.27 -14.08
CA PHE A 71 -9.23 -18.77 -12.86
C PHE A 71 -9.50 -20.25 -12.61
N LEU A 72 -10.63 -20.74 -13.06
CA LEU A 72 -11.13 -22.09 -12.78
C LEU A 72 -11.92 -22.62 -13.97
N THR A 73 -11.72 -23.88 -14.29
CA THR A 73 -12.61 -24.66 -15.15
C THR A 73 -13.80 -25.19 -14.35
N GLN A 74 -14.82 -25.71 -15.00
CA GLN A 74 -15.94 -26.37 -14.33
C GLN A 74 -15.46 -27.57 -13.48
N ALA A 75 -14.47 -28.33 -13.97
CA ALA A 75 -13.90 -29.46 -13.22
C ALA A 75 -13.21 -29.03 -11.92
N GLU A 76 -12.49 -27.90 -11.95
CA GLU A 76 -11.85 -27.32 -10.75
C GLU A 76 -12.89 -26.78 -9.76
N ILE A 77 -13.97 -26.14 -10.25
CA ILE A 77 -15.11 -25.76 -9.39
C ILE A 77 -15.72 -26.99 -8.72
N ASP A 78 -15.89 -28.09 -9.46
CA ASP A 78 -16.45 -29.32 -8.89
C ASP A 78 -15.49 -29.95 -7.84
N ALA A 79 -14.18 -29.83 -8.04
CA ALA A 79 -13.19 -30.18 -7.02
C ALA A 79 -13.29 -29.27 -5.77
N LEU A 80 -13.52 -27.95 -5.94
CA LEU A 80 -13.77 -27.05 -4.82
C LEU A 80 -15.05 -27.38 -4.07
N LYS A 81 -16.10 -27.87 -4.71
CA LYS A 81 -17.31 -28.37 -4.03
C LYS A 81 -16.97 -29.54 -3.08
N ALA A 82 -16.07 -30.42 -3.45
CA ALA A 82 -15.60 -31.46 -2.54
C ALA A 82 -14.83 -30.87 -1.34
N LYS A 83 -14.04 -29.83 -1.55
CA LYS A 83 -13.30 -29.10 -0.50
C LYS A 83 -14.21 -28.47 0.54
N THR A 84 -15.47 -28.08 0.20
CA THR A 84 -16.42 -27.51 1.17
C THR A 84 -16.73 -28.47 2.33
N LYS A 85 -16.60 -29.77 2.13
CA LYS A 85 -16.82 -30.79 3.17
C LYS A 85 -15.67 -30.88 4.15
N THR A 86 -14.43 -30.72 3.68
CA THR A 86 -13.20 -30.81 4.49
C THR A 86 -12.81 -29.47 5.12
N GLN A 87 -13.17 -28.34 4.47
CA GLN A 87 -12.95 -26.97 4.93
C GLN A 87 -14.29 -26.26 5.21
N LYS A 88 -15.15 -26.96 5.98
CA LYS A 88 -16.55 -26.55 6.22
C LYS A 88 -16.65 -25.15 6.83
N GLU A 89 -15.82 -24.83 7.81
CA GLU A 89 -15.84 -23.55 8.50
C GLU A 89 -15.52 -22.40 7.56
N LEU A 90 -14.40 -22.47 6.83
CA LEU A 90 -14.03 -21.45 5.84
C LEU A 90 -15.12 -21.24 4.80
N TRP A 91 -15.68 -22.33 4.29
CA TRP A 91 -16.76 -22.27 3.30
C TRP A 91 -18.02 -21.60 3.87
N GLN A 92 -18.45 -22.01 5.07
CA GLN A 92 -19.64 -21.46 5.70
C GLN A 92 -19.49 -19.98 6.02
N THR A 93 -18.32 -19.54 6.47
CA THR A 93 -18.03 -18.14 6.71
C THR A 93 -18.12 -17.34 5.39
N ALA A 94 -17.43 -17.77 4.35
CA ALA A 94 -17.43 -17.09 3.07
C ALA A 94 -18.84 -17.00 2.45
N ILE A 95 -19.60 -18.11 2.41
CA ILE A 95 -20.93 -18.15 1.75
C ILE A 95 -21.99 -17.35 2.53
N SER A 96 -21.80 -17.13 3.83
CA SER A 96 -22.71 -16.32 4.63
C SER A 96 -22.58 -14.81 4.42
N HIS A 97 -21.48 -14.38 3.78
CA HIS A 97 -21.15 -12.95 3.60
C HIS A 97 -21.12 -12.51 2.12
N VAL A 98 -21.93 -13.14 1.27
CA VAL A 98 -22.06 -12.68 -0.14
C VAL A 98 -22.71 -11.30 -0.19
N ARG A 99 -21.89 -10.28 -0.39
CA ARG A 99 -22.31 -8.87 -0.27
C ARG A 99 -23.44 -8.45 -1.20
N ALA A 100 -23.54 -9.04 -2.39
CA ALA A 100 -24.62 -8.76 -3.33
C ALA A 100 -26.01 -9.27 -2.90
N LEU A 101 -26.09 -10.09 -1.82
CA LEU A 101 -27.38 -10.46 -1.20
C LEU A 101 -27.80 -9.49 -0.10
N SER A 102 -26.85 -8.84 0.55
CA SER A 102 -27.11 -7.93 1.69
C SER A 102 -27.28 -6.48 1.27
N ASN A 103 -26.75 -6.10 0.11
CA ASN A 103 -26.69 -4.73 -0.36
C ASN A 103 -27.34 -4.58 -1.75
N GLU A 104 -27.80 -3.36 -2.03
CA GLU A 104 -28.20 -2.95 -3.36
C GLU A 104 -27.02 -2.29 -4.08
N PRO A 105 -26.83 -2.53 -5.40
CA PRO A 105 -25.82 -1.78 -6.14
C PRO A 105 -26.21 -0.30 -6.19
N PRO A 106 -25.26 0.63 -6.03
CA PRO A 106 -25.57 2.06 -6.06
C PRO A 106 -26.20 2.45 -7.41
N PRO A 107 -27.19 3.38 -7.42
CA PRO A 107 -27.74 3.89 -8.67
C PRO A 107 -26.69 4.74 -9.42
N PRO A 108 -26.80 4.93 -10.76
CA PRO A 108 -25.99 5.86 -11.50
C PRO A 108 -26.38 7.33 -11.20
N PRO A 109 -25.43 8.27 -11.18
CA PRO A 109 -24.00 8.04 -11.23
C PRO A 109 -23.48 7.47 -9.91
N ALA A 110 -22.72 6.37 -9.97
CA ALA A 110 -22.01 5.87 -8.79
C ALA A 110 -20.84 6.82 -8.49
N GLU A 111 -21.04 7.77 -7.62
CA GLU A 111 -20.16 8.92 -7.44
C GLU A 111 -18.83 8.57 -6.75
N THR A 112 -18.78 7.50 -5.99
CA THR A 112 -17.60 7.14 -5.22
C THR A 112 -16.88 5.92 -5.81
N ARG A 113 -15.55 5.95 -5.82
CA ARG A 113 -14.71 4.82 -6.19
C ARG A 113 -15.01 3.58 -5.35
N ARG A 114 -15.23 3.73 -4.04
CA ARG A 114 -15.55 2.63 -3.12
C ARG A 114 -16.81 1.89 -3.53
N ALA A 115 -17.87 2.62 -3.85
CA ALA A 115 -19.13 2.01 -4.29
C ALA A 115 -18.93 1.15 -5.55
N GLN A 116 -18.13 1.61 -6.50
CA GLN A 116 -17.83 0.83 -7.71
C GLN A 116 -16.95 -0.39 -7.43
N ASN A 117 -15.98 -0.30 -6.51
CA ASN A 117 -15.19 -1.45 -6.07
C ASN A 117 -16.11 -2.53 -5.48
N GLU A 118 -17.04 -2.14 -4.61
CA GLU A 118 -18.01 -3.07 -4.01
C GLU A 118 -18.91 -3.74 -5.07
N VAL A 119 -19.25 -3.03 -6.15
CA VAL A 119 -19.99 -3.63 -7.27
C VAL A 119 -19.17 -4.72 -7.95
N GLY A 120 -17.90 -4.46 -8.25
CA GLY A 120 -17.01 -5.46 -8.85
C GLY A 120 -16.85 -6.71 -7.99
N LEU A 121 -16.63 -6.53 -6.68
CA LEU A 121 -16.54 -7.63 -5.73
C LEU A 121 -17.86 -8.38 -5.59
N GLY A 122 -18.99 -7.67 -5.48
CA GLY A 122 -20.31 -8.29 -5.37
C GLY A 122 -20.68 -9.15 -6.58
N ILE A 123 -20.26 -8.75 -7.79
CA ILE A 123 -20.44 -9.57 -9.00
C ILE A 123 -19.68 -10.88 -8.89
N SER A 124 -18.38 -10.81 -8.63
CA SER A 124 -17.52 -11.99 -8.60
C SER A 124 -17.91 -12.96 -7.49
N GLU A 125 -18.20 -12.46 -6.30
CA GLU A 125 -18.67 -13.26 -5.16
C GLU A 125 -19.99 -13.99 -5.47
N ALA A 126 -20.99 -13.27 -5.96
CA ALA A 126 -22.30 -13.86 -6.26
C ALA A 126 -22.20 -14.88 -7.42
N ALA A 127 -21.42 -14.59 -8.45
CA ALA A 127 -21.20 -15.52 -9.56
C ALA A 127 -20.50 -16.81 -9.08
N PHE A 128 -19.46 -16.70 -8.26
CA PHE A 128 -18.77 -17.84 -7.68
C PHE A 128 -19.67 -18.64 -6.74
N ALA A 129 -20.43 -17.96 -5.85
CA ALA A 129 -21.39 -18.60 -4.96
C ALA A 129 -22.44 -19.41 -5.75
N TYR A 130 -22.95 -18.87 -6.87
CA TYR A 130 -23.86 -19.61 -7.75
C TYR A 130 -23.21 -20.88 -8.32
N LYS A 131 -22.01 -20.79 -8.85
CA LYS A 131 -21.31 -21.95 -9.41
C LYS A 131 -21.03 -23.04 -8.38
N MET A 132 -20.80 -22.64 -7.13
CA MET A 132 -20.57 -23.59 -6.02
C MET A 132 -21.85 -24.23 -5.50
N THR A 133 -22.98 -23.48 -5.44
CA THR A 133 -24.20 -23.95 -4.78
C THR A 133 -25.34 -24.33 -5.72
N GLY A 134 -25.40 -23.73 -6.93
CA GLY A 134 -26.52 -23.84 -7.87
C GLY A 134 -27.75 -23.01 -7.48
N GLU A 135 -27.70 -22.27 -6.35
CA GLU A 135 -28.86 -21.50 -5.85
C GLU A 135 -29.12 -20.25 -6.68
N LYS A 136 -30.29 -20.16 -7.27
CA LYS A 136 -30.68 -19.05 -8.18
C LYS A 136 -30.63 -17.66 -7.57
N LYS A 137 -30.73 -17.53 -6.23
CA LYS A 137 -30.59 -16.24 -5.55
C LYS A 137 -29.25 -15.56 -5.85
N TYR A 138 -28.15 -16.33 -5.90
CA TYR A 138 -26.83 -15.82 -6.23
C TYR A 138 -26.69 -15.44 -7.71
N LEU A 139 -27.25 -16.23 -8.63
CA LEU A 139 -27.30 -15.88 -10.05
C LEU A 139 -28.04 -14.56 -10.28
N ASN A 140 -29.22 -14.40 -9.63
CA ASN A 140 -30.03 -13.18 -9.74
C ASN A 140 -29.31 -11.96 -9.16
N ALA A 141 -28.61 -12.13 -8.02
CA ALA A 141 -27.82 -11.07 -7.41
C ALA A 141 -26.64 -10.66 -8.32
N ALA A 142 -25.89 -11.63 -8.87
CA ALA A 142 -24.80 -11.34 -9.80
C ALA A 142 -25.29 -10.57 -11.04
N LYS A 143 -26.39 -11.03 -11.68
CA LYS A 143 -26.98 -10.35 -12.84
C LYS A 143 -27.44 -8.92 -12.49
N LYS A 144 -28.07 -8.71 -11.34
CA LYS A 144 -28.47 -7.38 -10.86
C LYS A 144 -27.29 -6.41 -10.77
N TYR A 145 -26.18 -6.87 -10.21
CA TYR A 145 -24.97 -6.07 -10.07
C TYR A 145 -24.28 -5.84 -11.43
N MET A 146 -24.25 -6.85 -12.32
CA MET A 146 -23.74 -6.72 -13.69
C MET A 146 -24.59 -5.72 -14.50
N ASP A 147 -25.91 -5.74 -14.33
CA ASP A 147 -26.81 -4.79 -14.96
C ASP A 147 -26.55 -3.37 -14.47
N ALA A 148 -26.38 -3.17 -13.15
CA ALA A 148 -26.01 -1.89 -12.58
C ALA A 148 -24.68 -1.37 -13.13
N ALA A 149 -23.62 -2.20 -13.18
CA ALA A 149 -22.34 -1.83 -13.76
C ALA A 149 -22.46 -1.41 -15.23
N CYS A 150 -23.38 -2.02 -15.99
CA CYS A 150 -23.66 -1.61 -17.36
C CYS A 150 -24.26 -0.21 -17.47
N THR A 151 -24.99 0.27 -16.47
CA THR A 151 -25.62 1.60 -16.45
C THR A 151 -24.63 2.72 -16.13
N TYR A 152 -23.47 2.42 -15.54
CA TYR A 152 -22.47 3.44 -15.19
C TYR A 152 -21.72 3.90 -16.43
N ASP A 153 -21.90 5.17 -16.82
CA ASP A 153 -21.19 5.74 -17.98
C ASP A 153 -19.70 5.84 -17.72
N VAL A 154 -19.30 6.21 -16.50
CA VAL A 154 -17.91 6.33 -16.07
C VAL A 154 -17.61 5.27 -15.03
N TRP A 155 -16.57 4.47 -15.28
CA TRP A 155 -15.94 3.60 -14.29
C TRP A 155 -14.74 4.32 -13.68
N GLY A 156 -14.81 4.65 -12.41
CA GLY A 156 -13.84 5.50 -11.71
C GLY A 156 -14.43 6.84 -11.31
N TYR A 157 -13.54 7.75 -10.90
CA TYR A 157 -13.94 9.13 -10.63
C TYR A 157 -14.11 9.92 -11.93
N ALA A 158 -15.13 10.73 -12.02
CA ALA A 158 -15.30 11.66 -13.14
C ALA A 158 -14.17 12.69 -13.25
N THR A 159 -13.53 13.01 -12.12
CA THR A 159 -12.48 14.03 -12.01
C THR A 159 -11.06 13.48 -12.06
N ASN A 160 -10.87 12.16 -11.90
CA ASN A 160 -9.55 11.54 -11.84
C ASN A 160 -9.49 10.29 -12.74
N LYS A 161 -8.84 10.40 -13.89
CA LYS A 161 -8.65 9.30 -14.84
C LYS A 161 -9.91 8.44 -15.04
N PRO A 162 -11.00 9.01 -15.54
CA PRO A 162 -12.25 8.28 -15.73
C PRO A 162 -12.05 7.08 -16.68
N ASN A 163 -12.69 5.95 -16.34
CA ASN A 163 -12.63 4.67 -17.07
C ASN A 163 -11.26 3.97 -17.13
N VAL A 164 -10.25 4.43 -16.41
CA VAL A 164 -8.87 3.88 -16.49
C VAL A 164 -8.15 3.76 -15.14
N ASP A 165 -8.78 4.11 -14.05
CA ASP A 165 -8.18 4.05 -12.70
C ASP A 165 -8.65 2.82 -11.91
N LEU A 166 -8.32 2.76 -10.62
CA LEU A 166 -8.53 1.61 -9.72
C LEU A 166 -9.95 1.04 -9.82
N ALA A 167 -10.98 1.89 -9.71
CA ALA A 167 -12.37 1.42 -9.77
C ALA A 167 -12.72 0.79 -11.12
N ALA A 168 -12.19 1.31 -12.22
CA ALA A 168 -12.35 0.67 -13.53
C ALA A 168 -11.66 -0.72 -13.56
N GLY A 169 -10.49 -0.85 -12.92
CA GLY A 169 -9.80 -2.13 -12.74
C GLY A 169 -10.63 -3.13 -11.94
N HIS A 170 -11.21 -2.70 -10.82
CA HIS A 170 -12.10 -3.55 -10.00
C HIS A 170 -13.34 -4.01 -10.76
N LEU A 171 -13.96 -3.12 -11.55
CA LEU A 171 -15.13 -3.48 -12.35
C LEU A 171 -14.77 -4.40 -13.52
N LEU A 172 -13.63 -4.18 -14.20
CA LEU A 172 -13.14 -5.10 -15.23
C LEU A 172 -12.86 -6.49 -14.65
N TYR A 173 -12.25 -6.57 -13.46
CA TYR A 173 -12.05 -7.83 -12.75
C TYR A 173 -13.39 -8.51 -12.43
N GLY A 174 -14.28 -7.83 -11.71
CA GLY A 174 -15.52 -8.43 -11.22
C GLY A 174 -16.49 -8.81 -12.34
N MET A 175 -16.68 -7.93 -13.32
CA MET A 175 -17.49 -8.19 -14.50
C MET A 175 -16.88 -9.26 -15.42
N GLY A 176 -15.54 -9.22 -15.62
CA GLY A 176 -14.84 -10.19 -16.46
C GLY A 176 -14.92 -11.60 -15.90
N TRP A 177 -14.61 -11.76 -14.59
CA TRP A 177 -14.73 -13.06 -13.94
C TRP A 177 -16.18 -13.50 -13.79
N GLY A 178 -17.09 -12.60 -13.43
CA GLY A 178 -18.53 -12.90 -13.36
C GLY A 178 -19.10 -13.36 -14.72
N TYR A 179 -18.72 -12.68 -15.81
CA TYR A 179 -19.08 -13.07 -17.16
C TYR A 179 -18.58 -14.47 -17.51
N ASP A 180 -17.32 -14.75 -17.23
CA ASP A 180 -16.71 -16.05 -17.47
C ASP A 180 -17.40 -17.18 -16.68
N LEU A 181 -17.61 -16.97 -15.38
CA LEU A 181 -18.30 -17.96 -14.53
C LEU A 181 -19.73 -18.25 -14.99
N LEU A 182 -20.47 -17.21 -15.38
CA LEU A 182 -21.89 -17.31 -15.70
C LEU A 182 -22.18 -17.52 -17.18
N TYR A 183 -21.20 -17.58 -18.05
CA TYR A 183 -21.34 -17.60 -19.51
C TYR A 183 -22.43 -18.55 -20.00
N ASN A 184 -22.43 -19.80 -19.51
CA ASN A 184 -23.40 -20.82 -19.88
C ASN A 184 -24.78 -20.66 -19.23
N ASP A 185 -24.90 -19.79 -18.23
CA ASP A 185 -26.13 -19.48 -17.50
C ASP A 185 -26.80 -18.16 -17.97
N LEU A 186 -26.11 -17.43 -18.86
CA LEU A 186 -26.59 -16.19 -19.45
C LEU A 186 -27.34 -16.47 -20.77
N THR A 187 -28.40 -15.73 -21.04
CA THR A 187 -29.02 -15.68 -22.36
C THR A 187 -28.08 -15.02 -23.38
N LYS A 188 -28.33 -15.23 -24.66
CA LYS A 188 -27.53 -14.55 -25.71
C LYS A 188 -27.56 -13.03 -25.55
N SER A 189 -28.74 -12.45 -25.27
CA SER A 189 -28.87 -10.99 -25.09
C SER A 189 -28.09 -10.48 -23.89
N GLU A 190 -28.07 -11.20 -22.76
CA GLU A 190 -27.27 -10.85 -21.61
C GLU A 190 -25.76 -10.96 -21.90
N ARG A 191 -25.33 -12.04 -22.58
CA ARG A 191 -23.93 -12.17 -22.99
C ARG A 191 -23.50 -11.01 -23.89
N ASP A 192 -24.27 -10.67 -24.91
CA ASP A 192 -23.98 -9.56 -25.81
C ASP A 192 -23.88 -8.24 -25.05
N LYS A 193 -24.84 -7.93 -24.17
CA LYS A 193 -24.86 -6.73 -23.33
C LYS A 193 -23.60 -6.61 -22.45
N TYR A 194 -23.27 -7.68 -21.73
CA TYR A 194 -22.14 -7.64 -20.78
C TYR A 194 -20.79 -7.63 -21.50
N ARG A 195 -20.64 -8.43 -22.57
CA ARG A 195 -19.47 -8.42 -23.44
C ARG A 195 -19.20 -7.04 -24.03
N ASP A 196 -20.22 -6.39 -24.59
CA ASP A 196 -20.08 -5.10 -25.25
C ASP A 196 -19.69 -3.99 -24.25
N LYS A 197 -20.26 -4.02 -23.03
CA LYS A 197 -19.85 -3.11 -21.96
C LYS A 197 -18.41 -3.36 -21.52
N LEU A 198 -18.03 -4.61 -21.26
CA LEU A 198 -16.66 -4.99 -20.92
C LEU A 198 -15.67 -4.56 -22.00
N ALA A 199 -15.96 -4.88 -23.27
CA ALA A 199 -15.09 -4.51 -24.38
C ALA A 199 -14.92 -3.00 -24.52
N LYS A 200 -16.01 -2.22 -24.33
CA LYS A 200 -15.93 -0.75 -24.33
C LYS A 200 -14.97 -0.23 -23.25
N GLN A 201 -15.10 -0.72 -22.02
CA GLN A 201 -14.28 -0.26 -20.90
C GLN A 201 -12.82 -0.75 -21.01
N ALA A 202 -12.61 -1.98 -21.46
CA ALA A 202 -11.27 -2.51 -21.72
C ALA A 202 -10.52 -1.73 -22.81
N ARG A 203 -11.22 -1.24 -23.85
CA ARG A 203 -10.62 -0.35 -24.87
C ARG A 203 -10.15 0.97 -24.27
N PHE A 204 -10.91 1.61 -23.35
CA PHE A 204 -10.45 2.81 -22.67
C PHE A 204 -9.17 2.53 -21.87
N MET A 205 -9.13 1.42 -21.12
CA MET A 205 -7.96 1.00 -20.37
C MET A 205 -6.76 0.73 -21.29
N TYR A 206 -6.96 -0.04 -22.34
CA TYR A 206 -5.92 -0.33 -23.33
C TYR A 206 -5.38 0.93 -23.99
N GLU A 207 -6.25 1.83 -24.50
CA GLU A 207 -5.86 3.09 -25.15
C GLU A 207 -5.06 4.00 -24.22
N PHE A 208 -5.40 4.00 -22.94
CA PHE A 208 -4.66 4.74 -21.93
C PHE A 208 -3.26 4.14 -21.71
N PHE A 209 -3.17 2.82 -21.58
CA PHE A 209 -1.90 2.17 -21.21
C PHE A 209 -1.08 1.70 -22.42
N LYS A 210 -1.60 1.66 -23.64
CA LYS A 210 -0.82 1.17 -24.78
C LYS A 210 0.47 1.97 -25.00
N PRO A 211 1.56 1.29 -25.42
CA PRO A 211 2.84 1.93 -25.66
C PRO A 211 2.76 2.95 -26.80
N LYS A 212 3.32 4.13 -26.56
CA LYS A 212 3.45 5.23 -27.50
C LYS A 212 4.85 5.81 -27.42
N SER A 213 5.35 6.40 -28.48
CA SER A 213 6.65 7.09 -28.48
C SER A 213 6.74 8.07 -27.30
N GLY A 214 7.79 8.00 -26.53
CA GLY A 214 8.03 8.88 -25.39
C GLY A 214 7.22 8.59 -24.12
N LYS A 215 6.31 7.59 -24.13
CA LYS A 215 5.52 7.24 -22.93
C LYS A 215 6.39 6.54 -21.90
N THR A 216 6.25 6.95 -20.65
CA THR A 216 6.87 6.31 -19.49
C THR A 216 5.81 5.75 -18.54
N TYR A 217 6.19 4.76 -17.73
CA TYR A 217 5.29 4.07 -16.81
C TYR A 217 5.87 4.06 -15.40
N ALA A 218 5.02 4.30 -14.42
CA ALA A 218 5.29 4.05 -13.01
C ALA A 218 4.86 2.60 -12.69
N TYR A 219 5.72 1.63 -12.99
CA TYR A 219 5.38 0.21 -12.81
C TYR A 219 5.21 -0.19 -11.35
N SER A 220 5.84 0.53 -10.47
CA SER A 220 5.74 0.36 -9.03
C SER A 220 4.42 0.88 -8.43
N GLN A 221 3.64 1.67 -9.16
CA GLN A 221 2.37 2.19 -8.64
C GLN A 221 1.18 1.24 -8.82
N ASN A 222 0.39 1.08 -7.76
CA ASN A 222 -0.86 0.33 -7.76
C ASN A 222 -1.85 0.82 -8.82
N HIS A 223 -1.85 2.12 -9.13
CA HIS A 223 -2.61 2.74 -10.24
C HIS A 223 -2.16 2.29 -11.64
N THR A 224 -1.07 1.53 -11.76
CA THR A 224 -0.66 0.87 -13.00
C THR A 224 -1.13 -0.58 -13.02
N PHE A 225 -0.76 -1.39 -12.03
CA PHE A 225 -0.94 -2.84 -12.13
C PHE A 225 -2.33 -3.32 -11.71
N ILE A 226 -3.06 -2.62 -10.82
CA ILE A 226 -4.45 -2.99 -10.50
C ILE A 226 -5.37 -2.83 -11.73
N PRO A 227 -5.38 -1.67 -12.42
CA PRO A 227 -6.14 -1.55 -13.68
C PRO A 227 -5.75 -2.58 -14.73
N ILE A 228 -4.45 -2.86 -14.88
CA ILE A 228 -3.95 -3.83 -15.86
C ILE A 228 -4.30 -5.28 -15.46
N SER A 229 -4.37 -5.61 -14.18
CA SER A 229 -4.89 -6.89 -13.71
C SER A 229 -6.36 -7.09 -14.16
N GLY A 230 -7.21 -6.07 -13.95
CA GLY A 230 -8.58 -6.09 -14.42
C GLY A 230 -8.69 -6.22 -15.94
N LEU A 231 -7.83 -5.53 -16.68
CA LEU A 231 -7.76 -5.64 -18.15
C LEU A 231 -7.41 -7.07 -18.60
N ALA A 232 -6.41 -7.70 -17.97
CA ALA A 232 -5.98 -9.06 -18.29
C ALA A 232 -7.11 -10.08 -18.06
N ILE A 233 -7.79 -10.00 -16.92
CA ILE A 233 -8.89 -10.89 -16.55
C ILE A 233 -10.04 -10.75 -17.57
N THR A 234 -10.39 -9.50 -17.94
CA THR A 234 -11.35 -9.24 -19.02
C THR A 234 -10.88 -9.78 -20.37
N ALA A 235 -9.58 -9.63 -20.69
CA ALA A 235 -9.02 -10.15 -21.93
C ALA A 235 -9.16 -11.68 -22.05
N TYR A 236 -8.80 -12.41 -20.98
CA TYR A 236 -8.95 -13.88 -20.98
C TYR A 236 -10.41 -14.31 -21.00
N ALA A 237 -11.31 -13.59 -20.32
CA ALA A 237 -12.74 -13.84 -20.38
C ALA A 237 -13.30 -13.69 -21.81
N LEU A 238 -12.87 -12.65 -22.55
CA LEU A 238 -13.40 -12.31 -23.88
C LEU A 238 -12.55 -12.82 -25.04
N MET A 239 -11.49 -13.60 -24.80
CA MET A 239 -10.64 -14.15 -25.85
C MET A 239 -11.44 -15.02 -26.82
N GLY A 240 -11.34 -14.71 -28.11
CA GLY A 240 -12.13 -15.39 -29.16
C GLY A 240 -13.52 -14.79 -29.41
N GLU A 241 -14.04 -13.93 -28.50
CA GLU A 241 -15.32 -13.23 -28.65
C GLU A 241 -15.15 -11.76 -29.06
N THR A 242 -14.00 -11.19 -28.77
CA THR A 242 -13.64 -9.81 -29.10
C THR A 242 -12.23 -9.82 -29.72
N PRO A 243 -12.04 -9.28 -30.94
CA PRO A 243 -10.74 -9.35 -31.61
C PRO A 243 -9.62 -8.62 -30.84
N ASP A 244 -9.95 -7.55 -30.12
CA ASP A 244 -9.00 -6.75 -29.36
C ASP A 244 -8.46 -7.47 -28.10
N ALA A 245 -9.11 -8.53 -27.63
CA ALA A 245 -8.77 -9.20 -26.37
C ALA A 245 -7.32 -9.73 -26.36
N LYS A 246 -6.81 -10.16 -27.50
CA LYS A 246 -5.42 -10.61 -27.64
C LYS A 246 -4.41 -9.49 -27.37
N ASP A 247 -4.69 -8.29 -27.87
CA ASP A 247 -3.82 -7.12 -27.67
C ASP A 247 -3.85 -6.67 -26.20
N TRP A 248 -5.03 -6.77 -25.55
CA TRP A 248 -5.15 -6.46 -24.12
C TRP A 248 -4.34 -7.44 -23.26
N ALA A 249 -4.41 -8.72 -23.55
CA ALA A 249 -3.61 -9.75 -22.87
C ALA A 249 -2.11 -9.53 -23.10
N ALA A 250 -1.69 -9.22 -24.33
CA ALA A 250 -0.29 -8.96 -24.67
C ALA A 250 0.26 -7.72 -23.94
N LEU A 251 -0.52 -6.62 -23.89
CA LEU A 251 -0.15 -5.42 -23.13
C LEU A 251 -0.03 -5.72 -21.62
N SER A 252 -1.00 -6.45 -21.09
CA SER A 252 -0.98 -6.81 -19.65
C SER A 252 0.25 -7.65 -19.34
N ARG A 253 0.58 -8.65 -20.17
CA ARG A 253 1.79 -9.47 -19.99
C ARG A 253 3.08 -8.63 -20.04
N ALA A 254 3.15 -7.66 -20.96
CA ALA A 254 4.31 -6.79 -21.09
C ALA A 254 4.48 -5.87 -19.88
N ILE A 255 3.39 -5.30 -19.36
CA ILE A 255 3.44 -4.44 -18.17
C ILE A 255 3.81 -5.28 -16.93
N PHE A 256 3.22 -6.47 -16.76
CA PHE A 256 3.53 -7.34 -15.62
C PHE A 256 4.96 -7.90 -15.65
N ASP A 257 5.60 -8.01 -16.80
CA ASP A 257 7.04 -8.31 -16.89
C ASP A 257 7.89 -7.27 -16.11
N ARG A 258 7.46 -6.02 -16.11
CA ARG A 258 8.10 -4.92 -15.38
C ARG A 258 7.64 -4.85 -13.93
N VAL A 259 6.33 -5.02 -13.69
CA VAL A 259 5.76 -5.00 -12.34
C VAL A 259 6.39 -6.07 -11.45
N LEU A 260 6.55 -7.29 -11.94
CA LEU A 260 7.16 -8.37 -11.18
C LEU A 260 8.65 -8.14 -10.90
N ALA A 261 9.35 -7.40 -11.76
CA ALA A 261 10.74 -7.04 -11.55
C ALA A 261 10.97 -6.03 -10.41
N MET A 262 9.93 -5.30 -9.97
CA MET A 262 10.05 -4.34 -8.86
C MET A 262 10.13 -4.99 -7.48
N TYR A 263 9.65 -6.24 -7.33
CA TYR A 263 9.71 -6.91 -6.05
C TYR A 263 11.14 -7.20 -5.65
N SER A 264 11.57 -6.66 -4.53
CA SER A 264 12.87 -6.97 -3.95
C SER A 264 13.00 -8.47 -3.69
N LYS A 265 14.13 -9.05 -4.04
CA LYS A 265 14.35 -10.50 -3.91
C LYS A 265 14.24 -11.01 -2.48
N ASP A 266 14.48 -10.16 -1.50
CA ASP A 266 14.36 -10.45 -0.07
C ASP A 266 12.91 -10.35 0.45
N GLY A 267 11.95 -9.93 -0.40
CA GLY A 267 10.52 -9.89 -0.11
C GLY A 267 10.01 -8.56 0.43
N TYR A 268 10.87 -7.56 0.59
CA TYR A 268 10.43 -6.23 1.02
C TYR A 268 9.53 -5.56 -0.01
N TYR A 269 8.55 -4.79 0.46
CA TYR A 269 7.65 -4.01 -0.38
C TYR A 269 7.75 -2.52 -0.06
N TYR A 270 8.09 -1.73 -1.04
CA TYR A 270 8.50 -0.33 -0.90
C TYR A 270 7.38 0.64 -0.47
N GLU A 271 6.12 0.34 -0.79
CA GLU A 271 4.99 1.21 -0.41
C GLU A 271 4.52 1.01 1.03
N GLY A 272 5.16 0.13 1.80
CA GLY A 272 4.74 -0.21 3.16
C GLY A 272 3.69 -1.32 3.23
N MET A 273 3.34 -1.72 4.47
CA MET A 273 2.52 -2.91 4.70
C MET A 273 1.08 -2.75 4.25
N GLU A 274 0.48 -1.60 4.45
CA GLU A 274 -0.91 -1.33 4.05
C GLU A 274 -1.09 -1.52 2.55
N TYR A 275 -0.17 -0.95 1.77
CA TYR A 275 -0.19 -1.08 0.32
C TYR A 275 0.26 -2.45 -0.17
N TRP A 276 1.06 -3.19 0.60
CA TRP A 276 1.34 -4.59 0.32
C TRP A 276 0.05 -5.43 0.39
N ILE A 277 -0.75 -5.26 1.45
CA ILE A 277 -2.04 -5.95 1.64
C ILE A 277 -3.02 -5.57 0.52
N PHE A 278 -3.07 -4.29 0.14
CA PHE A 278 -3.99 -3.79 -0.88
C PHE A 278 -3.59 -4.24 -2.29
N SER A 279 -2.30 -4.27 -2.60
CA SER A 279 -1.77 -4.38 -3.96
C SER A 279 -1.41 -5.81 -4.36
N THR A 280 -0.80 -6.58 -3.45
CA THR A 280 -0.28 -7.92 -3.76
C THR A 280 -1.37 -8.90 -4.20
N PRO A 281 -2.61 -8.89 -3.66
CA PRO A 281 -3.69 -9.73 -4.17
C PRO A 281 -3.98 -9.51 -5.67
N TRP A 282 -3.87 -8.29 -6.17
CA TRP A 282 -4.10 -7.98 -7.58
C TRP A 282 -3.01 -8.53 -8.49
N ILE A 283 -1.78 -8.54 -8.01
CA ILE A 283 -0.66 -9.18 -8.71
C ILE A 283 -0.87 -10.68 -8.76
N ALA A 284 -1.28 -11.30 -7.65
CA ALA A 284 -1.63 -12.71 -7.62
C ALA A 284 -2.82 -13.06 -8.51
N HIS A 285 -3.87 -12.23 -8.52
CA HIS A 285 -4.99 -12.43 -9.45
C HIS A 285 -4.54 -12.41 -10.92
N TYR A 286 -3.66 -11.47 -11.28
CA TYR A 286 -3.08 -11.50 -12.62
C TYR A 286 -2.30 -12.80 -12.88
N MET A 287 -1.39 -13.16 -11.97
CA MET A 287 -0.52 -14.33 -12.15
C MET A 287 -1.33 -15.63 -12.19
N ASP A 288 -2.34 -15.77 -11.32
CA ASP A 288 -3.25 -16.91 -11.31
C ASP A 288 -4.07 -17.02 -12.59
N ALA A 289 -4.66 -15.91 -13.04
CA ALA A 289 -5.40 -15.87 -14.30
C ALA A 289 -4.49 -16.16 -15.51
N HIS A 290 -3.27 -15.62 -15.49
CA HIS A 290 -2.31 -15.79 -16.57
C HIS A 290 -1.85 -17.24 -16.70
N VAL A 291 -1.36 -17.85 -15.61
CA VAL A 291 -0.92 -19.25 -15.64
C VAL A 291 -2.07 -20.18 -16.01
N HIS A 292 -3.27 -19.93 -15.48
CA HIS A 292 -4.44 -20.73 -15.77
C HIS A 292 -4.83 -20.63 -17.25
N SER A 293 -4.86 -19.43 -17.81
CA SER A 293 -5.30 -19.17 -19.18
C SER A 293 -4.25 -19.55 -20.23
N THR A 294 -2.96 -19.26 -19.98
CA THR A 294 -1.89 -19.39 -21.00
C THR A 294 -0.95 -20.57 -20.78
N GLY A 295 -0.84 -21.04 -19.53
CA GLY A 295 0.12 -22.06 -19.10
C GLY A 295 1.50 -21.49 -18.74
N GLU A 296 1.78 -20.20 -18.93
CA GLU A 296 3.04 -19.57 -18.48
C GLU A 296 2.99 -19.31 -16.99
N ASP A 297 3.82 -20.00 -16.20
CA ASP A 297 3.92 -19.79 -14.77
C ASP A 297 4.99 -18.74 -14.43
N LEU A 298 4.57 -17.62 -13.85
CA LEU A 298 5.44 -16.49 -13.48
C LEU A 298 5.94 -16.56 -12.02
N TYR A 299 5.39 -17.44 -11.20
CA TYR A 299 5.77 -17.55 -9.78
C TYR A 299 7.23 -17.94 -9.57
N PRO A 300 7.79 -18.93 -10.29
CA PRO A 300 9.21 -19.31 -10.11
C PRO A 300 10.20 -18.17 -10.39
N GLU A 301 9.83 -17.25 -11.26
CA GLU A 301 10.67 -16.12 -11.66
C GLU A 301 10.54 -14.90 -10.72
N THR A 302 9.69 -14.99 -9.67
CA THR A 302 9.40 -13.88 -8.74
C THR A 302 9.79 -14.24 -7.30
N PRO A 303 11.10 -14.32 -6.99
CA PRO A 303 11.59 -14.71 -5.65
C PRO A 303 11.13 -13.75 -4.55
N GLY A 304 10.86 -12.49 -4.86
CA GLY A 304 10.35 -11.52 -3.89
C GLY A 304 8.99 -11.93 -3.32
N LEU A 305 8.08 -12.45 -4.13
CA LEU A 305 6.81 -12.98 -3.63
C LEU A 305 6.99 -14.24 -2.79
N LYS A 306 7.95 -15.10 -3.14
CA LYS A 306 8.30 -16.28 -2.33
C LYS A 306 8.74 -15.88 -0.91
N ASN A 307 9.50 -14.80 -0.80
CA ASN A 307 10.07 -14.30 0.46
C ASN A 307 9.19 -13.26 1.17
N ALA A 308 8.04 -12.90 0.59
CA ALA A 308 7.17 -11.85 1.14
C ALA A 308 6.71 -12.13 2.58
N HIS A 309 6.61 -13.40 2.99
CA HIS A 309 6.26 -13.78 4.36
C HIS A 309 7.28 -13.24 5.39
N ILE A 310 8.55 -13.07 5.01
CA ILE A 310 9.60 -12.50 5.88
C ILE A 310 9.27 -11.04 6.17
N TYR A 311 8.94 -10.28 5.13
CA TYR A 311 8.54 -8.88 5.28
C TYR A 311 7.27 -8.75 6.13
N VAL A 312 6.24 -9.54 5.83
CA VAL A 312 4.98 -9.53 6.59
C VAL A 312 5.20 -9.86 8.06
N ALA A 313 5.96 -10.92 8.35
CA ALA A 313 6.22 -11.33 9.73
C ALA A 313 6.99 -10.26 10.52
N HIS A 314 8.05 -9.69 9.91
CA HIS A 314 8.90 -8.72 10.60
C HIS A 314 8.28 -7.34 10.72
N SER A 315 7.50 -6.87 9.74
CA SER A 315 6.80 -5.59 9.82
C SER A 315 5.58 -5.61 10.72
N THR A 316 5.01 -6.78 11.01
CA THR A 316 3.91 -6.92 11.97
C THR A 316 4.46 -6.84 13.41
N LEU A 317 3.89 -5.96 14.22
CA LEU A 317 4.28 -5.74 15.60
C LEU A 317 3.87 -6.93 16.51
N PRO A 318 4.52 -7.11 17.67
CA PRO A 318 4.07 -8.07 18.69
C PRO A 318 2.60 -7.87 19.02
N GLY A 319 1.86 -8.98 19.11
CA GLY A 319 0.39 -8.96 19.21
C GLY A 319 -0.32 -9.18 17.89
N GLY A 320 0.31 -8.89 16.74
CA GLY A 320 -0.21 -9.19 15.41
C GLY A 320 -1.29 -8.22 14.91
N GLU A 321 -1.63 -7.19 15.70
CA GLU A 321 -2.71 -6.24 15.36
C GLU A 321 -2.20 -5.03 14.55
N PHE A 322 -0.99 -4.56 14.84
CA PHE A 322 -0.38 -3.38 14.24
C PHE A 322 0.88 -3.71 13.46
N ASN A 323 1.34 -2.77 12.65
CA ASN A 323 2.59 -2.85 11.89
C ASN A 323 3.52 -1.71 12.28
N PHE A 324 4.82 -1.84 11.96
CA PHE A 324 5.69 -0.67 11.90
C PHE A 324 5.15 0.29 10.86
N ASP A 325 4.84 1.50 11.26
CA ASP A 325 3.99 2.47 10.56
C ASP A 325 4.73 3.34 9.54
N TYR A 326 5.71 2.78 8.84
CA TYR A 326 6.39 3.46 7.74
C TYR A 326 5.47 3.64 6.53
N GLY A 327 5.49 4.83 5.95
CA GLY A 327 4.70 5.18 4.79
C GLY A 327 3.22 5.45 5.11
N ASP A 328 2.40 5.40 4.08
CA ASP A 328 0.96 5.62 4.21
C ASP A 328 0.28 4.38 4.83
N ILE A 329 0.08 4.41 6.14
CA ILE A 329 -0.54 3.34 6.90
C ILE A 329 -1.55 3.87 7.91
N TYR A 330 -2.72 3.24 7.98
CA TYR A 330 -3.77 3.62 8.95
C TYR A 330 -3.56 3.08 10.36
N ALA A 331 -2.66 2.14 10.54
CA ALA A 331 -2.36 1.54 11.85
C ALA A 331 -1.33 2.34 12.68
N GLY A 332 -0.86 3.48 12.20
CA GLY A 332 0.13 4.31 12.89
C GLY A 332 -0.43 5.15 14.04
N PRO A 333 0.43 5.84 14.82
CA PRO A 333 0.04 6.62 15.98
C PRO A 333 -1.04 7.67 15.70
N ILE A 334 -0.99 8.32 14.54
CA ILE A 334 -1.96 9.34 14.14
C ILE A 334 -3.34 8.75 13.97
N THR A 335 -3.42 7.65 13.27
CA THR A 335 -4.70 7.00 12.95
C THR A 335 -5.27 6.27 14.14
N ARG A 336 -4.43 5.67 14.99
CA ARG A 336 -4.87 5.02 16.24
C ARG A 336 -5.40 5.98 17.27
N SER A 337 -4.99 7.25 17.25
CA SER A 337 -5.53 8.23 18.17
C SER A 337 -6.95 8.70 17.83
N ARG A 338 -7.52 8.25 16.69
CA ARG A 338 -8.96 8.34 16.44
C ARG A 338 -9.72 7.50 17.46
N THR A 339 -10.96 7.85 17.73
CA THR A 339 -11.81 7.02 18.60
C THR A 339 -11.96 5.62 17.98
N GLY A 340 -12.00 4.60 18.81
CA GLY A 340 -12.03 3.20 18.35
C GLY A 340 -13.08 2.92 17.27
N ASP A 341 -14.28 3.54 17.41
CA ASP A 341 -15.37 3.41 16.45
C ASP A 341 -15.03 3.96 15.06
N ASP A 342 -14.27 5.05 14.97
CA ASP A 342 -13.88 5.65 13.69
C ASP A 342 -12.82 4.82 12.98
N TYR A 343 -11.86 4.27 13.73
CA TYR A 343 -10.84 3.37 13.21
C TYR A 343 -11.46 2.06 12.69
N GLU A 344 -12.32 1.44 13.50
CA GLU A 344 -13.03 0.22 13.10
C GLU A 344 -13.90 0.45 11.87
N ARG A 345 -14.56 1.60 11.76
CA ARG A 345 -15.38 1.93 10.60
C ARG A 345 -14.54 2.09 9.33
N GLU A 346 -13.40 2.77 9.36
CA GLU A 346 -12.51 2.85 8.18
C GLU A 346 -11.93 1.49 7.82
N ARG A 347 -11.55 0.70 8.80
CA ARG A 347 -11.11 -0.66 8.61
C ARG A 347 -12.20 -1.56 8.01
N ILE A 348 -13.44 -1.39 8.43
CA ILE A 348 -14.61 -2.14 7.96
C ILE A 348 -15.12 -1.62 6.60
N ASP A 349 -15.18 -0.31 6.38
CA ASP A 349 -15.63 0.30 5.12
C ASP A 349 -14.63 0.12 3.97
N GLY A 350 -13.54 -0.56 4.25
CA GLY A 350 -12.86 -1.36 3.25
C GLY A 350 -11.90 -0.68 2.31
N HIS A 351 -11.27 0.46 2.68
CA HIS A 351 -10.15 0.89 1.86
C HIS A 351 -8.91 0.05 2.15
N PHE A 352 -8.71 -0.30 3.42
CA PHE A 352 -7.58 -1.08 3.87
C PHE A 352 -7.99 -2.07 4.97
N ARG A 353 -8.97 -2.89 4.65
CA ARG A 353 -9.33 -4.00 5.52
C ARG A 353 -8.14 -4.92 5.61
N THR A 354 -7.57 -5.07 6.79
CA THR A 354 -6.43 -5.95 7.00
C THR A 354 -6.84 -7.37 6.60
N ASN A 355 -6.23 -7.90 5.54
CA ASN A 355 -6.49 -9.24 5.07
C ASN A 355 -5.23 -9.87 4.48
N TYR A 356 -4.57 -10.68 5.27
CA TYR A 356 -3.36 -11.40 4.85
C TYR A 356 -3.66 -12.72 4.12
N ASN A 357 -4.85 -12.93 3.59
CA ASN A 357 -5.23 -14.19 2.92
C ASN A 357 -4.36 -14.52 1.70
N ILE A 358 -3.76 -13.52 1.08
CA ILE A 358 -2.79 -13.68 -0.01
C ILE A 358 -1.61 -14.60 0.39
N LEU A 359 -1.24 -14.65 1.65
CA LEU A 359 -0.22 -15.59 2.12
C LEU A 359 -0.61 -17.05 1.89
N TYR A 360 -1.89 -17.40 1.90
CA TYR A 360 -2.33 -18.75 1.52
C TYR A 360 -2.11 -19.05 0.04
N ASN A 361 -2.30 -18.05 -0.83
CA ASN A 361 -1.92 -18.18 -2.24
C ASN A 361 -0.41 -18.47 -2.36
N LEU A 362 0.42 -17.61 -1.76
CA LEU A 362 1.87 -17.71 -1.85
C LEU A 362 2.39 -19.01 -1.21
N ALA A 363 1.83 -19.43 -0.06
CA ALA A 363 2.15 -20.72 0.57
C ALA A 363 1.85 -21.88 -0.39
N ASN A 364 0.70 -21.85 -1.05
CA ASN A 364 0.29 -22.89 -2.00
C ASN A 364 1.17 -22.88 -3.26
N ARG A 365 1.42 -21.70 -3.87
CA ARG A 365 2.20 -21.57 -5.10
C ARG A 365 3.65 -21.97 -4.95
N TYR A 366 4.25 -21.71 -3.79
CA TYR A 366 5.65 -22.03 -3.50
C TYR A 366 5.85 -23.28 -2.64
N GLY A 367 4.78 -23.91 -2.18
CA GLY A 367 4.86 -25.05 -1.26
C GLY A 367 5.49 -24.69 0.09
N SER A 368 5.34 -23.46 0.58
CA SER A 368 6.07 -22.91 1.72
C SER A 368 5.32 -23.11 3.03
N GLY A 369 5.89 -23.94 3.91
CA GLY A 369 5.42 -24.08 5.30
C GLY A 369 5.66 -22.83 6.14
N GLU A 370 6.71 -22.07 5.88
CA GLU A 370 7.02 -20.80 6.54
C GLU A 370 5.95 -19.76 6.25
N THR A 371 5.58 -19.59 4.98
CA THR A 371 4.51 -18.70 4.56
C THR A 371 3.16 -19.09 5.15
N GLN A 372 2.87 -20.42 5.14
CA GLN A 372 1.65 -20.96 5.77
C GLN A 372 1.62 -20.66 7.27
N GLY A 373 2.76 -20.81 7.97
CA GLY A 373 2.85 -20.55 9.40
C GLY A 373 2.63 -19.07 9.75
N VAL A 374 3.13 -18.14 8.96
CA VAL A 374 2.85 -16.71 9.13
C VAL A 374 1.37 -16.41 8.87
N ALA A 375 0.76 -16.99 7.83
CA ALA A 375 -0.67 -16.84 7.56
C ALA A 375 -1.54 -17.36 8.71
N ASP A 376 -1.22 -18.54 9.26
CA ASP A 376 -1.96 -19.14 10.37
C ASP A 376 -1.79 -18.34 11.67
N TRP A 377 -0.60 -17.80 11.92
CA TRP A 377 -0.38 -16.89 13.05
C TRP A 377 -1.26 -15.64 12.91
N LEU A 378 -1.26 -14.97 11.75
CA LEU A 378 -2.09 -13.80 11.51
C LEU A 378 -3.59 -14.12 11.56
N LYS A 379 -4.00 -15.30 11.07
CA LYS A 379 -5.38 -15.77 11.22
C LYS A 379 -5.77 -15.88 12.69
N SER A 380 -4.88 -16.40 13.55
CA SER A 380 -5.12 -16.51 14.99
C SER A 380 -5.28 -15.15 15.69
N LYS A 381 -4.77 -14.07 15.04
CA LYS A 381 -4.91 -12.67 15.49
C LYS A 381 -6.08 -11.94 14.81
N GLY A 382 -6.92 -12.65 14.04
CA GLY A 382 -8.06 -12.04 13.34
C GLY A 382 -7.68 -11.24 12.10
N GLN A 383 -6.45 -11.35 11.60
CA GLN A 383 -5.94 -10.55 10.48
C GLN A 383 -6.12 -11.24 9.10
N VAL A 384 -6.79 -12.36 9.04
CA VAL A 384 -7.18 -13.04 7.79
C VAL A 384 -8.69 -13.03 7.68
N ASN A 385 -9.21 -12.40 6.64
CA ASN A 385 -10.65 -12.35 6.40
C ASN A 385 -11.16 -13.65 5.77
N ALA A 386 -11.85 -14.44 6.57
CA ALA A 386 -12.46 -15.70 6.12
C ALA A 386 -13.79 -15.48 5.34
N GLU A 387 -14.32 -14.28 5.31
CA GLU A 387 -15.53 -13.94 4.54
C GLU A 387 -15.27 -13.88 3.04
N GLU A 388 -14.03 -13.67 2.63
CA GLU A 388 -13.65 -13.64 1.23
C GLU A 388 -13.47 -15.05 0.66
N PHE A 389 -14.08 -15.32 -0.49
CA PHE A 389 -13.94 -16.61 -1.19
C PHE A 389 -12.50 -16.96 -1.54
N TRP A 390 -11.64 -15.96 -1.77
CA TRP A 390 -10.24 -16.21 -2.06
C TRP A 390 -9.51 -16.86 -0.91
N THR A 391 -9.88 -16.58 0.34
CA THR A 391 -9.34 -17.30 1.51
C THR A 391 -9.63 -18.80 1.43
N PHE A 392 -10.87 -19.16 1.05
CA PHE A 392 -11.25 -20.56 0.84
C PHE A 392 -10.57 -21.16 -0.41
N ILE A 393 -10.51 -20.44 -1.51
CA ILE A 393 -9.91 -20.93 -2.77
C ILE A 393 -8.41 -21.20 -2.58
N TRP A 394 -7.66 -20.25 -2.02
CA TRP A 394 -6.21 -20.33 -1.89
C TRP A 394 -5.71 -21.24 -0.77
N TYR A 395 -6.44 -21.39 0.34
CA TYR A 395 -6.02 -22.21 1.45
C TYR A 395 -5.79 -23.68 1.02
N ASN A 396 -4.60 -24.22 1.31
CA ASN A 396 -4.25 -25.59 1.02
C ASN A 396 -3.89 -26.33 2.32
N PRO A 397 -4.76 -27.23 2.83
CA PRO A 397 -4.53 -27.95 4.10
C PRO A 397 -3.38 -28.97 4.04
N SER A 398 -2.85 -29.27 2.85
CA SER A 398 -1.71 -30.19 2.71
C SER A 398 -0.36 -29.50 3.02
N ILE A 399 -0.30 -28.17 3.00
CA ILE A 399 0.90 -27.43 3.40
C ILE A 399 1.01 -27.47 4.92
N LYS A 400 2.11 -28.04 5.41
CA LYS A 400 2.36 -28.13 6.87
C LYS A 400 3.00 -26.81 7.32
N PRO A 401 2.35 -26.04 8.22
CA PRO A 401 2.88 -24.77 8.68
C PRO A 401 4.14 -24.94 9.55
N VAL A 402 5.09 -24.06 9.37
CA VAL A 402 6.20 -23.85 10.31
C VAL A 402 5.76 -22.79 11.32
N ALA A 403 5.79 -23.14 12.59
CA ALA A 403 5.32 -22.24 13.65
C ALA A 403 6.09 -20.93 13.65
N ILE A 404 5.41 -19.81 14.00
CA ILE A 404 5.99 -18.46 13.94
C ILE A 404 7.22 -18.31 14.84
N ASP A 405 7.27 -19.00 15.99
CA ASP A 405 8.39 -19.00 16.93
C ASP A 405 9.68 -19.64 16.38
N LYS A 406 9.60 -20.29 15.22
CA LYS A 406 10.75 -20.82 14.49
C LYS A 406 11.33 -19.84 13.48
N GLN A 407 10.63 -18.74 13.23
CA GLN A 407 11.14 -17.67 12.37
C GLN A 407 12.28 -16.92 13.07
N PRO A 408 13.27 -16.38 12.32
CA PRO A 408 14.28 -15.49 12.89
C PRO A 408 13.64 -14.30 13.60
N THR A 409 14.26 -13.82 14.68
CA THR A 409 13.77 -12.64 15.43
C THR A 409 14.29 -11.32 14.88
N SER A 410 15.16 -11.34 13.87
CA SER A 410 15.68 -10.14 13.22
C SER A 410 15.90 -10.38 11.74
N HIS A 411 15.75 -9.33 10.94
CA HIS A 411 16.01 -9.38 9.51
C HIS A 411 16.51 -8.01 9.01
N TYR A 412 17.44 -8.06 8.05
CA TYR A 412 17.93 -6.91 7.30
C TYR A 412 17.53 -7.04 5.83
N PHE A 413 16.67 -6.14 5.37
CA PHE A 413 16.25 -6.03 3.98
C PHE A 413 17.23 -5.11 3.24
N ALA A 414 18.24 -5.72 2.63
CA ALA A 414 19.40 -5.00 2.11
C ALA A 414 19.10 -4.14 0.88
N ASP A 415 18.08 -4.49 0.09
CA ASP A 415 17.72 -3.70 -1.09
C ASP A 415 17.08 -2.35 -0.71
N HIS A 416 16.39 -2.30 0.43
CA HIS A 416 15.72 -1.09 0.93
C HIS A 416 16.37 -0.51 2.19
N ASP A 417 17.43 -1.14 2.68
CA ASP A 417 18.14 -0.73 3.90
C ASP A 417 17.21 -0.57 5.12
N VAL A 418 16.43 -1.61 5.39
CA VAL A 418 15.52 -1.66 6.53
C VAL A 418 15.89 -2.82 7.45
N VAL A 419 16.06 -2.51 8.73
CA VAL A 419 16.34 -3.48 9.79
C VAL A 419 15.14 -3.63 10.69
N TYR A 420 14.75 -4.87 10.95
CA TYR A 420 13.78 -5.23 11.99
C TYR A 420 14.44 -6.15 13.02
N TRP A 421 14.09 -5.92 14.27
CA TRP A 421 14.51 -6.75 15.40
C TRP A 421 13.38 -6.89 16.42
N ARG A 422 13.26 -8.07 17.03
CA ARG A 422 12.34 -8.35 18.13
C ARG A 422 12.95 -9.29 19.15
N SER A 423 12.55 -9.19 20.43
CA SER A 423 13.03 -10.07 21.50
C SER A 423 12.43 -11.48 21.44
N GLY A 424 11.33 -11.64 20.71
CA GLY A 424 10.60 -12.90 20.55
C GLY A 424 9.36 -12.71 19.69
N TRP A 425 8.56 -13.79 19.57
CA TRP A 425 7.32 -13.80 18.80
C TRP A 425 6.05 -13.75 19.66
N ASP A 426 6.22 -13.61 20.99
CA ASP A 426 5.10 -13.44 21.91
C ASP A 426 4.55 -11.99 21.87
N ASP A 427 3.31 -11.83 22.40
CA ASP A 427 2.60 -10.55 22.35
C ASP A 427 3.23 -9.44 23.22
N LYS A 428 4.14 -9.81 24.12
CA LYS A 428 4.84 -8.87 25.02
C LYS A 428 6.25 -8.51 24.56
N ALA A 429 6.68 -9.07 23.43
CA ALA A 429 8.02 -8.84 22.92
C ALA A 429 8.29 -7.35 22.69
N THR A 430 9.52 -6.95 22.96
CA THR A 430 10.04 -5.66 22.50
C THR A 430 10.44 -5.79 21.04
N ALA A 431 10.13 -4.80 20.23
CA ALA A 431 10.51 -4.77 18.82
C ALA A 431 10.94 -3.37 18.40
N PHE A 432 11.82 -3.27 17.43
CA PHE A 432 12.15 -2.00 16.80
C PHE A 432 12.48 -2.21 15.31
N SER A 433 12.44 -1.12 14.58
CA SER A 433 12.90 -1.05 13.20
C SER A 433 13.73 0.21 12.99
N PHE A 434 14.64 0.15 12.01
CA PHE A 434 15.41 1.27 11.51
C PHE A 434 15.37 1.26 9.98
N LYS A 435 15.08 2.40 9.36
CA LYS A 435 14.96 2.54 7.91
C LYS A 435 15.88 3.64 7.39
N ALA A 436 16.60 3.33 6.32
CA ALA A 436 17.34 4.33 5.53
C ALA A 436 16.96 4.17 4.05
N GLY A 437 17.84 3.81 3.19
CA GLY A 437 17.66 3.36 1.80
C GLY A 437 16.84 4.25 0.85
N PRO A 438 16.97 3.95 -0.43
CA PRO A 438 16.18 4.65 -1.44
C PRO A 438 14.72 4.15 -1.48
N PRO A 439 13.76 4.99 -1.88
CA PRO A 439 12.33 4.71 -1.78
C PRO A 439 11.86 3.46 -2.55
N GLU A 440 12.49 3.13 -3.68
CA GLU A 440 12.17 1.93 -4.48
C GLU A 440 13.27 0.86 -4.45
N GLY A 441 14.17 0.89 -3.46
CA GLY A 441 15.29 -0.04 -3.31
C GLY A 441 16.48 0.24 -4.23
N HIS A 442 17.64 -0.28 -3.89
CA HIS A 442 18.87 -0.10 -4.66
C HIS A 442 18.83 -0.75 -6.06
N ALA A 443 18.09 -1.87 -6.19
CA ALA A 443 17.93 -2.58 -7.46
C ALA A 443 17.27 -1.70 -8.54
N SER A 444 16.47 -0.70 -8.17
CA SER A 444 15.82 0.21 -9.10
C SER A 444 16.81 1.03 -9.93
N THR A 445 18.05 1.24 -9.46
CA THR A 445 19.12 1.84 -10.25
C THR A 445 19.38 1.05 -11.54
N GLU A 446 19.46 -0.27 -11.45
CA GLU A 446 19.67 -1.12 -12.62
C GLU A 446 18.39 -1.32 -13.44
N LEU A 447 17.23 -1.38 -12.78
CA LEU A 447 15.94 -1.50 -13.47
C LEU A 447 15.67 -0.28 -14.37
N THR A 448 15.96 0.93 -13.91
CA THR A 448 15.76 2.16 -14.71
C THR A 448 16.76 2.28 -15.87
N LYS A 449 17.94 1.67 -15.77
CA LYS A 449 18.88 1.54 -16.90
C LYS A 449 18.41 0.49 -17.90
N LYS A 450 17.96 -0.66 -17.41
CA LYS A 450 17.49 -1.78 -18.23
C LYS A 450 16.20 -1.45 -18.96
N PHE A 451 15.31 -0.71 -18.32
CA PHE A 451 13.97 -0.36 -18.81
C PHE A 451 13.83 1.17 -18.92
N PRO A 452 14.27 1.76 -20.03
CA PRO A 452 14.31 3.22 -20.18
C PRO A 452 12.93 3.88 -20.12
N GLU A 453 11.85 3.13 -20.33
CA GLU A 453 10.47 3.55 -20.17
C GLU A 453 10.00 3.57 -18.71
N TRP A 454 10.80 3.04 -17.77
CA TRP A 454 10.46 3.07 -16.34
C TRP A 454 10.62 4.48 -15.78
N ARG A 455 9.55 5.00 -15.20
CA ARG A 455 9.55 6.20 -14.39
C ARG A 455 9.42 5.78 -12.93
N LEU A 456 10.38 6.19 -12.10
CA LEU A 456 10.28 6.00 -10.67
C LEU A 456 9.08 6.77 -10.11
N SER A 457 8.39 6.18 -9.18
CA SER A 457 7.27 6.79 -8.52
C SER A 457 7.11 6.14 -7.15
N SER A 458 7.63 6.80 -6.16
CA SER A 458 7.68 6.30 -4.79
C SER A 458 6.33 6.31 -4.07
N GLY A 459 5.25 6.64 -4.76
CA GLY A 459 3.86 6.51 -4.31
C GLY A 459 3.63 6.93 -2.86
N HIS A 460 3.73 5.99 -1.97
CA HIS A 460 3.40 6.13 -0.55
C HIS A 460 4.62 6.12 0.37
N ALA A 461 5.85 6.27 -0.19
CA ALA A 461 7.08 6.38 0.58
C ALA A 461 7.26 7.81 1.11
N HIS A 462 7.60 7.93 2.39
CA HIS A 462 7.74 9.20 3.08
C HIS A 462 9.19 9.72 3.05
N PRO A 463 9.43 11.02 3.39
CA PRO A 463 10.76 11.59 3.58
C PRO A 463 11.33 11.22 4.97
N ASP A 464 11.52 9.92 5.21
CA ASP A 464 11.76 9.29 6.51
C ASP A 464 13.11 8.56 6.62
N ALA A 465 14.03 8.80 5.69
CA ALA A 465 15.35 8.17 5.73
C ALA A 465 16.08 8.48 7.04
N GLY A 466 16.52 7.43 7.74
CA GLY A 466 17.14 7.50 9.06
C GLY A 466 16.14 7.41 10.22
N SER A 467 14.85 7.28 9.96
CA SER A 467 13.83 7.11 11.03
C SER A 467 13.89 5.70 11.64
N PHE A 468 13.33 5.61 12.84
CA PHE A 468 13.23 4.36 13.61
C PHE A 468 11.95 4.34 14.44
N ILE A 469 11.47 3.13 14.72
CA ILE A 469 10.26 2.89 15.52
C ILE A 469 10.58 1.91 16.61
N ILE A 470 10.16 2.20 17.86
CA ILE A 470 10.35 1.35 19.04
C ILE A 470 8.98 0.99 19.62
N TRP A 471 8.77 -0.31 19.78
CA TRP A 471 7.57 -0.91 20.38
C TRP A 471 7.94 -1.73 21.61
N ALA A 472 7.26 -1.50 22.72
CA ALA A 472 7.36 -2.34 23.92
C ALA A 472 6.11 -2.19 24.79
N GLY A 473 5.82 -3.21 25.60
CA GLY A 473 4.67 -3.19 26.50
C GLY A 473 3.32 -3.04 25.78
N GLY A 474 3.22 -3.55 24.53
CA GLY A 474 1.99 -3.52 23.75
C GLY A 474 1.65 -2.16 23.13
N LYS A 475 2.61 -1.24 23.01
CA LYS A 475 2.39 0.10 22.43
C LYS A 475 3.63 0.65 21.72
N TYR A 476 3.41 1.65 20.85
CA TYR A 476 4.51 2.45 20.31
C TYR A 476 5.10 3.32 21.42
N LEU A 477 6.40 3.24 21.61
CA LEU A 477 7.17 4.18 22.44
C LEU A 477 7.73 5.31 21.61
N THR A 478 8.13 5.02 20.36
CA THR A 478 8.28 5.98 19.27
C THR A 478 7.51 5.48 18.09
N GLY A 479 7.04 6.36 17.22
CA GLY A 479 6.28 6.00 16.05
C GLY A 479 6.60 6.91 14.88
N ASP A 480 5.81 6.76 13.85
CA ASP A 480 5.89 7.49 12.59
C ASP A 480 4.56 8.20 12.30
N SER A 481 4.50 8.96 11.22
CA SER A 481 3.32 9.78 10.90
C SER A 481 2.10 8.97 10.44
N GLY A 482 2.30 7.78 9.94
CA GLY A 482 1.22 7.04 9.28
C GLY A 482 0.60 7.82 8.12
N TYR A 483 -0.66 7.59 7.82
CA TYR A 483 -1.37 8.27 6.71
C TYR A 483 -1.69 9.73 7.07
N ALA A 484 -0.72 10.61 6.96
CA ALA A 484 -0.79 12.00 7.41
C ALA A 484 -1.26 13.01 6.35
N GLY A 485 -1.58 12.57 5.15
CA GLY A 485 -1.95 13.43 4.03
C GLY A 485 -0.75 14.01 3.29
N VAL A 486 0.00 14.94 3.88
CA VAL A 486 1.25 15.45 3.32
C VAL A 486 2.39 15.09 4.27
N PRO A 487 3.20 14.05 3.96
CA PRO A 487 4.32 13.67 4.82
C PRO A 487 5.46 14.69 4.73
N LEU A 488 5.99 15.08 5.91
CA LEU A 488 7.16 15.93 6.03
C LEU A 488 8.23 15.22 6.85
N THR A 489 9.50 15.54 6.63
CA THR A 489 10.62 14.98 7.40
C THR A 489 10.48 15.22 8.90
N GLU A 490 9.92 16.35 9.28
CA GLU A 490 9.64 16.71 10.68
C GLU A 490 8.52 15.90 11.33
N HIS A 491 7.84 15.04 10.56
CA HIS A 491 6.86 14.07 11.05
C HIS A 491 7.47 12.71 11.42
N HIS A 492 8.79 12.57 11.25
CA HIS A 492 9.55 11.33 11.47
C HIS A 492 10.68 11.55 12.46
N ASN A 493 11.29 10.49 12.96
CA ASN A 493 12.47 10.54 13.84
C ASN A 493 13.72 10.88 13.01
N ALA A 494 13.75 12.07 12.44
CA ALA A 494 14.71 12.52 11.44
C ALA A 494 15.23 13.94 11.74
N VAL A 495 16.04 14.51 10.86
CA VAL A 495 16.66 15.82 11.01
C VAL A 495 16.23 16.76 9.90
N VAL A 496 16.04 18.04 10.23
CA VAL A 496 15.81 19.11 9.23
C VAL A 496 16.89 20.18 9.34
N PHE A 497 17.10 20.90 8.25
CA PHE A 497 18.10 21.94 8.09
C PHE A 497 17.40 23.27 7.79
N GLY A 498 17.35 24.18 8.75
CA GLY A 498 16.72 25.48 8.59
C GLY A 498 15.25 25.36 8.15
N ASN A 499 14.46 24.48 8.72
CA ASN A 499 13.05 24.18 8.37
C ASN A 499 12.83 23.48 7.01
N LYS A 500 13.88 22.92 6.40
CA LYS A 500 13.76 22.11 5.20
C LYS A 500 14.19 20.66 5.48
N GLY A 501 13.40 19.72 5.08
CA GLY A 501 13.65 18.28 5.23
C GLY A 501 14.18 17.63 3.96
N GLN A 502 13.87 16.34 3.82
CA GLN A 502 14.37 15.50 2.75
C GLN A 502 13.65 15.80 1.43
N ASN A 503 14.42 15.93 0.37
CA ASN A 503 13.93 16.14 -0.98
C ASN A 503 12.77 17.14 -1.10
N ARG A 504 11.79 16.80 -1.91
CA ARG A 504 10.60 17.60 -2.22
C ARG A 504 9.48 17.39 -1.21
N GLU A 505 9.82 17.32 0.07
CA GLU A 505 8.81 17.22 1.11
C GLU A 505 7.74 18.30 0.94
N GLY A 506 6.50 17.95 1.30
CA GLY A 506 5.34 18.82 1.11
C GLY A 506 4.69 18.72 -0.28
N SER A 507 5.22 17.93 -1.20
CA SER A 507 4.59 17.64 -2.50
C SER A 507 3.67 16.42 -2.51
N GLY A 508 3.20 15.96 -1.35
CA GLY A 508 2.35 14.78 -1.21
C GLY A 508 3.08 13.53 -1.68
N HIS A 509 2.45 12.74 -2.54
CA HIS A 509 3.02 11.50 -3.08
C HIS A 509 4.20 11.70 -4.06
N ASP A 510 4.60 12.92 -4.36
CA ASP A 510 5.65 13.23 -5.34
C ASP A 510 7.01 13.56 -4.69
N VAL A 511 7.21 13.24 -3.42
CA VAL A 511 8.42 13.58 -2.65
C VAL A 511 9.70 13.17 -3.38
N TRP A 512 9.71 12.00 -4.00
CA TRP A 512 10.88 11.42 -4.66
C TRP A 512 10.83 11.49 -6.19
N ASP A 513 9.75 11.99 -6.77
CA ASP A 513 9.57 12.01 -8.23
C ASP A 513 10.60 12.94 -8.92
N GLY A 514 11.25 12.39 -9.95
CA GLY A 514 12.26 13.10 -10.75
C GLY A 514 13.59 13.36 -10.04
N VAL A 515 13.83 12.79 -8.86
CA VAL A 515 15.14 12.82 -8.21
C VAL A 515 16.07 11.82 -8.93
N PRO A 516 17.32 12.21 -9.28
CA PRO A 516 18.27 11.29 -9.90
C PRO A 516 18.49 10.05 -9.01
N TYR A 517 18.27 8.85 -9.55
CA TYR A 517 18.37 7.64 -8.74
C TYR A 517 19.81 7.34 -8.30
N ASP A 518 20.80 7.80 -9.07
CA ASP A 518 22.21 7.76 -8.66
C ASP A 518 22.49 8.59 -7.39
N ARG A 519 21.65 9.56 -7.08
CA ARG A 519 21.66 10.27 -5.79
C ARG A 519 20.95 9.46 -4.71
N LEU A 520 19.75 8.99 -4.99
CA LEU A 520 18.91 8.26 -4.01
C LEU A 520 19.58 6.97 -3.53
N THR A 521 20.24 6.23 -4.40
CA THR A 521 20.94 4.99 -4.03
C THR A 521 22.17 5.20 -3.12
N LYS A 522 22.60 6.46 -2.90
CA LYS A 522 23.62 6.80 -1.90
C LYS A 522 23.07 6.88 -0.48
N ILE A 523 21.75 7.00 -0.33
CA ILE A 523 21.09 6.84 0.96
C ILE A 523 21.15 5.36 1.31
N ARG A 524 21.94 4.98 2.33
CA ARG A 524 22.15 3.56 2.61
C ARG A 524 22.64 3.27 4.01
N LEU A 525 22.52 2.02 4.41
CA LEU A 525 23.27 1.47 5.54
C LEU A 525 24.67 1.06 5.07
N THR A 526 25.68 1.55 5.75
CA THR A 526 27.10 1.26 5.41
C THR A 526 27.69 0.17 6.30
N ASP A 527 27.12 -0.07 7.47
CA ASP A 527 27.48 -1.18 8.37
C ASP A 527 26.23 -1.64 9.12
N VAL A 528 25.97 -2.95 9.11
CA VAL A 528 24.88 -3.59 9.84
C VAL A 528 25.40 -4.82 10.54
N LYS A 529 25.37 -4.82 11.86
CA LYS A 529 25.70 -5.97 12.72
C LYS A 529 24.54 -6.26 13.63
N MET A 530 24.06 -7.50 13.62
CA MET A 530 22.89 -7.92 14.36
C MET A 530 23.08 -9.28 15.00
N ASP A 531 22.67 -9.40 16.24
CA ASP A 531 22.49 -10.65 16.93
C ASP A 531 21.23 -10.61 17.83
N ALA A 532 20.98 -11.67 18.58
CA ALA A 532 19.81 -11.77 19.44
C ALA A 532 19.78 -10.72 20.60
N LYS A 533 20.92 -10.09 20.92
CA LYS A 533 21.05 -9.18 22.08
C LYS A 533 21.54 -7.80 21.69
N SER A 534 22.06 -7.63 20.50
CA SER A 534 22.64 -6.36 20.08
C SER A 534 22.41 -6.10 18.57
N VAL A 535 22.28 -4.81 18.26
CA VAL A 535 22.24 -4.30 16.88
C VAL A 535 23.10 -3.06 16.81
N SER A 536 23.91 -2.95 15.75
CA SER A 536 24.70 -1.77 15.43
C SER A 536 24.53 -1.45 13.95
N ILE A 537 24.10 -0.23 13.67
CA ILE A 537 23.80 0.26 12.33
C ILE A 537 24.52 1.58 12.10
N THR A 538 25.12 1.76 10.93
CA THR A 538 25.61 3.04 10.45
C THR A 538 24.90 3.39 9.14
N ALA A 539 24.26 4.56 9.09
CA ALA A 539 23.55 5.07 7.92
C ALA A 539 24.24 6.32 7.34
N ASP A 540 24.39 6.40 6.03
CA ASP A 540 24.72 7.62 5.29
C ASP A 540 23.43 8.23 4.73
N LEU A 541 23.10 9.43 5.19
CA LEU A 541 21.80 10.08 4.94
C LEU A 541 21.93 11.42 4.19
N ALA A 542 23.14 11.88 3.87
CA ALA A 542 23.35 13.19 3.26
C ALA A 542 22.59 13.35 1.95
N SER A 543 22.55 12.30 1.12
CA SER A 543 21.92 12.30 -0.19
C SER A 543 20.38 12.29 -0.15
N ALA A 544 19.76 12.14 1.03
CA ALA A 544 18.31 12.30 1.20
C ALA A 544 17.87 13.76 1.06
N TYR A 545 18.77 14.69 1.22
CA TYR A 545 18.50 16.13 1.20
C TYR A 545 18.84 16.74 -0.15
N GLU A 546 18.11 17.82 -0.52
CA GLU A 546 18.39 18.53 -1.75
C GLU A 546 19.81 19.16 -1.70
N PRO A 547 20.55 19.18 -2.84
CA PRO A 547 21.91 19.70 -2.88
C PRO A 547 22.03 21.18 -2.46
N ASP A 548 21.00 21.99 -2.66
CA ASP A 548 21.00 23.43 -2.30
C ASP A 548 21.04 23.65 -0.77
N LEU A 549 20.69 22.64 0.02
CA LEU A 549 20.83 22.67 1.47
C LEU A 549 22.30 22.58 1.91
N GLY A 550 23.18 22.11 1.02
CA GLY A 550 24.62 22.02 1.28
C GLY A 550 24.97 21.02 2.38
N VAL A 551 24.23 19.93 2.54
CA VAL A 551 24.55 18.85 3.47
C VAL A 551 25.74 18.06 2.91
N LYS A 552 26.94 18.25 3.48
CA LYS A 552 28.16 17.57 3.04
C LYS A 552 28.23 16.13 3.52
N SER A 553 27.90 15.93 4.80
CA SER A 553 27.83 14.61 5.41
C SER A 553 26.75 14.58 6.48
N TYR A 554 26.06 13.48 6.55
CA TYR A 554 25.15 13.15 7.64
C TYR A 554 25.22 11.65 7.89
N THR A 555 25.86 11.27 8.98
CA THR A 555 25.96 9.88 9.43
C THR A 555 25.16 9.71 10.70
N ARG A 556 24.24 8.73 10.71
CA ARG A 556 23.52 8.28 11.92
C ARG A 556 24.03 6.90 12.31
N ASN A 557 24.54 6.80 13.56
CA ASN A 557 24.81 5.52 14.20
C ASN A 557 23.66 5.20 15.15
N PHE A 558 23.10 4.02 15.00
CA PHE A 558 22.03 3.50 15.85
C PHE A 558 22.50 2.18 16.46
N THR A 559 22.60 2.13 17.78
CA THR A 559 22.98 0.91 18.49
C THR A 559 21.91 0.53 19.49
N PHE A 560 21.68 -0.76 19.59
CA PHE A 560 20.76 -1.37 20.55
C PHE A 560 21.48 -2.43 21.36
N SER A 561 21.18 -2.47 22.66
CA SER A 561 21.57 -3.53 23.59
C SER A 561 20.38 -3.97 24.40
N ALA A 562 20.12 -5.30 24.43
CA ALA A 562 19.05 -5.85 25.22
C ALA A 562 19.23 -5.57 26.74
N PRO A 563 18.15 -5.39 27.51
CA PRO A 563 16.75 -5.60 27.11
C PRO A 563 16.08 -4.42 26.40
N GLY A 564 16.64 -3.23 26.38
CA GLY A 564 15.95 -2.07 25.81
C GLY A 564 16.76 -0.77 25.87
N SER A 565 18.08 -0.83 25.72
CA SER A 565 18.96 0.34 25.68
C SER A 565 19.35 0.69 24.26
N PHE A 566 19.10 1.94 23.84
CA PHE A 566 19.45 2.47 22.53
C PHE A 566 20.39 3.66 22.67
N VAL A 567 21.36 3.76 21.79
CA VAL A 567 22.21 4.95 21.65
C VAL A 567 22.18 5.38 20.18
N ILE A 568 21.83 6.64 19.95
CA ILE A 568 21.74 7.21 18.61
C ILE A 568 22.71 8.38 18.54
N THR A 569 23.57 8.38 17.53
CA THR A 569 24.54 9.45 17.31
C THR A 569 24.41 9.97 15.90
N ASP A 570 24.06 11.25 15.77
CA ASP A 570 24.10 11.98 14.51
C ASP A 570 25.35 12.81 14.41
N GLN A 571 26.09 12.65 13.31
CA GLN A 571 27.24 13.49 12.97
C GLN A 571 26.95 14.19 11.64
N ILE A 572 26.93 15.52 11.67
CA ILE A 572 26.45 16.35 10.58
C ILE A 572 27.48 17.42 10.24
N GLU A 573 27.74 17.60 8.94
CA GLU A 573 28.50 18.73 8.38
C GLU A 573 27.75 19.35 7.21
N THR A 574 27.68 20.70 7.20
CA THR A 574 27.03 21.49 6.16
C THR A 574 27.95 22.57 5.58
N GLU A 575 27.72 22.99 4.36
CA GLU A 575 28.49 24.05 3.70
C GLU A 575 28.21 25.44 4.33
N LYS A 576 26.97 25.67 4.72
CA LYS A 576 26.46 26.93 5.26
C LYS A 576 26.07 26.77 6.72
N GLU A 577 26.24 27.85 7.50
CA GLU A 577 25.71 27.87 8.85
C GLU A 577 24.17 27.89 8.80
N GLN A 578 23.56 26.95 9.49
CA GLN A 578 22.10 26.85 9.60
C GLN A 578 21.68 26.25 10.93
N THR A 579 20.45 26.44 11.32
CA THR A 579 19.86 25.74 12.45
C THR A 579 19.64 24.29 12.06
N ILE A 580 20.07 23.36 12.89
CA ILE A 580 19.91 21.92 12.70
C ILE A 580 18.98 21.42 13.79
N THR A 581 17.86 20.81 13.40
CA THR A 581 16.84 20.31 14.33
C THR A 581 16.62 18.83 14.14
N ALA A 582 16.81 18.05 15.20
CA ALA A 582 16.43 16.65 15.28
C ALA A 582 15.04 16.52 15.92
N PHE A 583 14.24 15.59 15.44
CA PHE A 583 12.91 15.29 15.98
C PHE A 583 12.86 13.86 16.52
N LEU A 584 12.16 13.71 17.65
CA LEU A 584 11.76 12.42 18.22
C LEU A 584 10.27 12.44 18.51
N HIS A 585 9.55 11.42 18.07
CA HIS A 585 8.09 11.33 18.17
C HIS A 585 7.68 10.28 19.19
N ALA A 586 6.71 10.61 20.04
CA ALA A 586 5.99 9.66 20.89
C ALA A 586 4.60 9.39 20.30
N ASP A 587 3.95 8.32 20.74
CA ASP A 587 2.57 8.01 20.31
C ASP A 587 1.57 9.10 20.78
N LYS A 588 1.56 9.40 22.10
CA LYS A 588 0.55 10.30 22.70
C LYS A 588 1.12 11.35 23.62
N THR A 589 2.17 11.04 24.35
CA THR A 589 2.60 11.89 25.49
C THR A 589 4.11 11.93 25.64
N ILE A 590 4.63 13.16 25.83
CA ILE A 590 6.00 13.42 26.27
C ILE A 590 5.94 14.19 27.57
N ALA A 591 6.49 13.63 28.65
CA ALA A 591 6.72 14.29 29.90
C ALA A 591 8.15 14.86 29.95
N LYS A 592 8.30 16.13 30.28
CA LYS A 592 9.60 16.80 30.44
C LYS A 592 10.05 16.70 31.88
N ALA A 593 11.17 16.01 32.16
CA ALA A 593 11.79 15.95 33.47
C ALA A 593 12.84 17.07 33.65
N SER A 594 13.58 17.41 32.59
CA SER A 594 14.51 18.54 32.52
C SER A 594 14.69 18.98 31.06
N ASP A 595 15.54 19.97 30.78
CA ASP A 595 15.86 20.39 29.41
C ASP A 595 16.58 19.32 28.60
N LYS A 596 17.10 18.28 29.23
CA LYS A 596 17.85 17.18 28.61
C LYS A 596 17.29 15.79 28.90
N SER A 597 16.18 15.69 29.65
CA SER A 597 15.60 14.42 30.06
C SER A 597 14.10 14.45 29.89
N PHE A 598 13.58 13.45 29.16
CA PHE A 598 12.16 13.31 28.82
C PHE A 598 11.74 11.87 29.02
N VAL A 599 10.44 11.67 29.23
CA VAL A 599 9.82 10.34 29.27
C VAL A 599 8.70 10.30 28.24
N PHE A 600 8.84 9.42 27.27
CA PHE A 600 7.81 9.16 26.28
C PHE A 600 6.88 8.08 26.81
N GLU A 601 5.59 8.26 26.65
CA GLU A 601 4.54 7.34 27.10
C GLU A 601 4.65 6.98 28.60
N PRO A 602 4.57 7.97 29.53
CA PRO A 602 4.95 7.80 30.94
C PRO A 602 4.08 6.81 31.75
N ASN A 603 2.98 6.31 31.17
CA ASN A 603 2.07 5.38 31.85
C ASN A 603 2.41 3.92 31.49
N GLY A 604 2.79 3.10 32.46
CA GLY A 604 3.23 1.71 32.26
C GLY A 604 4.61 1.64 31.61
N THR A 605 4.80 0.73 30.63
CA THR A 605 6.07 0.70 29.89
C THR A 605 6.30 2.03 29.19
N SER A 606 7.49 2.62 29.39
CA SER A 606 7.84 3.96 28.93
C SER A 606 9.22 3.99 28.27
N LEU A 607 9.56 5.10 27.61
CA LEU A 607 10.89 5.33 27.06
C LEU A 607 11.52 6.57 27.70
N ALA A 608 12.54 6.35 28.53
CA ALA A 608 13.38 7.45 28.99
C ALA A 608 14.28 7.93 27.86
N VAL A 609 14.31 9.23 27.63
CA VAL A 609 15.12 9.90 26.60
C VAL A 609 16.06 10.89 27.25
N GLU A 610 17.36 10.67 27.12
CA GLU A 610 18.42 11.53 27.63
C GLU A 610 19.20 12.15 26.46
N LEU A 611 19.34 13.47 26.47
CA LEU A 611 20.13 14.24 25.50
C LEU A 611 21.54 14.46 26.05
N LEU A 612 22.54 13.76 25.54
CA LEU A 612 23.90 13.75 26.04
C LEU A 612 24.79 14.76 25.32
N ALA A 613 24.49 15.10 24.09
CA ALA A 613 25.19 16.09 23.26
C ALA A 613 24.26 16.67 22.18
N PRO A 614 24.48 17.92 21.72
CA PRO A 614 25.42 18.90 22.26
C PRO A 614 24.91 19.54 23.53
N SER A 615 25.73 20.33 24.21
CA SER A 615 25.32 21.04 25.42
C SER A 615 24.49 22.29 25.15
N ASP A 616 24.70 22.92 24.00
CA ASP A 616 24.08 24.17 23.57
C ASP A 616 22.90 23.90 22.60
N ILE A 617 21.78 23.46 23.17
CA ILE A 617 20.55 23.14 22.45
C ILE A 617 19.35 23.85 23.05
N GLU A 618 18.33 23.99 22.24
CA GLU A 618 16.97 24.34 22.63
C GLU A 618 16.07 23.12 22.43
N THR A 619 15.20 22.84 23.41
CA THR A 619 14.27 21.74 23.36
C THR A 619 12.84 22.24 23.50
N LYS A 620 11.94 21.72 22.67
CA LYS A 620 10.52 22.05 22.68
C LYS A 620 9.68 20.80 22.52
N VAL A 621 8.71 20.61 23.40
CA VAL A 621 7.66 19.59 23.20
C VAL A 621 6.51 20.26 22.45
N GLU A 622 6.17 19.71 21.30
CA GLU A 622 5.13 20.21 20.40
C GLU A 622 3.99 19.20 20.30
N LYS A 623 2.75 19.70 20.29
CA LYS A 623 1.52 18.89 20.13
C LYS A 623 0.80 19.33 18.88
N ASN A 624 -0.12 18.47 18.41
CA ASN A 624 -0.96 18.75 17.26
C ASN A 624 -0.14 19.09 16.00
N ILE A 625 0.95 18.35 15.80
CA ILE A 625 1.93 18.63 14.73
C ILE A 625 1.51 18.08 13.38
N LEU A 626 0.50 17.22 13.33
CA LEU A 626 0.08 16.48 12.16
C LEU A 626 -1.39 16.77 11.85
N THR A 627 -1.71 16.92 10.58
CA THR A 627 -3.08 16.99 10.12
C THR A 627 -3.46 15.65 9.48
N ALA A 628 -4.34 14.94 10.14
CA ALA A 628 -4.86 13.66 9.68
C ALA A 628 -6.33 13.79 9.21
N PRO A 629 -6.85 12.86 8.42
CA PRO A 629 -8.29 12.78 8.15
C PRO A 629 -9.08 12.65 9.45
N GLY A 630 -10.07 13.51 9.69
CA GLY A 630 -10.79 13.59 10.96
C GLY A 630 -11.69 12.38 11.22
N LYS A 631 -12.44 11.95 10.20
CA LYS A 631 -13.39 10.82 10.27
C LYS A 631 -13.32 9.95 9.04
N PRO A 632 -13.68 8.66 9.13
CA PRO A 632 -13.84 7.80 7.98
C PRO A 632 -14.77 8.42 6.93
N GLY A 633 -14.32 8.46 5.68
CA GLY A 633 -15.05 9.10 4.59
C GLY A 633 -15.09 10.64 4.62
N SER A 634 -14.48 11.28 5.61
CA SER A 634 -14.40 12.73 5.70
C SER A 634 -13.27 13.35 4.88
N VAL A 635 -12.32 12.55 4.44
CA VAL A 635 -11.17 13.00 3.62
C VAL A 635 -11.63 13.79 2.41
N ASP A 636 -12.64 13.29 1.73
CA ASP A 636 -13.23 13.96 0.55
C ASP A 636 -14.00 15.25 0.91
N LYS A 637 -14.38 15.41 2.17
CA LYS A 637 -15.08 16.58 2.72
C LYS A 637 -14.15 17.63 3.32
N GLY A 638 -12.83 17.35 3.33
CA GLY A 638 -11.83 18.27 3.86
C GLY A 638 -11.79 18.37 5.39
N GLU A 639 -12.51 17.52 6.12
CA GLU A 639 -12.42 17.45 7.58
C GLU A 639 -11.03 16.94 8.00
N ARG A 640 -10.45 17.58 9.01
CA ARG A 640 -9.10 17.29 9.50
C ARG A 640 -9.08 17.27 11.02
N GLU A 641 -8.16 16.48 11.58
CA GLU A 641 -7.83 16.48 12.99
C GLU A 641 -6.34 16.76 13.15
N GLU A 642 -6.01 17.61 14.12
CA GLU A 642 -4.62 17.87 14.50
C GLU A 642 -4.20 16.88 15.58
N ARG A 643 -3.11 16.17 15.37
CA ARG A 643 -2.63 15.08 16.23
C ARG A 643 -1.11 15.04 16.31
N GLY A 644 -0.61 14.14 17.13
CA GLY A 644 0.79 13.82 17.26
C GLY A 644 1.51 14.71 18.29
N VAL A 645 2.56 14.15 18.86
CA VAL A 645 3.43 14.85 19.83
C VAL A 645 4.89 14.54 19.48
N ARG A 646 5.74 15.58 19.51
CA ARG A 646 7.15 15.44 19.23
C ARG A 646 8.02 16.26 20.17
N LEU A 647 9.26 15.85 20.30
CA LEU A 647 10.34 16.60 20.88
C LEU A 647 11.21 17.17 19.75
N ALA A 648 11.20 18.48 19.59
CA ALA A 648 12.12 19.19 18.71
C ALA A 648 13.39 19.56 19.50
N ILE A 649 14.55 19.27 18.93
CA ILE A 649 15.87 19.46 19.54
C ILE A 649 16.73 20.25 18.55
N SER A 650 16.87 21.55 18.76
CA SER A 650 17.52 22.47 17.84
C SER A 650 18.87 22.96 18.38
N THR A 651 19.83 23.19 17.49
CA THR A 651 21.02 23.99 17.83
C THR A 651 20.58 25.44 18.11
N LYS A 652 21.04 26.04 19.22
CA LYS A 652 20.68 27.43 19.59
C LYS A 652 21.16 28.44 18.56
N ASN A 653 22.37 28.21 18.05
CA ASN A 653 23.00 29.04 17.05
C ASN A 653 23.07 28.32 15.69
N LYS A 654 23.07 29.07 14.61
CA LYS A 654 23.39 28.52 13.30
C LYS A 654 24.81 27.99 13.32
N THR A 655 25.00 26.82 12.76
CA THR A 655 26.29 26.11 12.77
C THR A 655 26.49 25.32 11.48
N LYS A 656 27.74 25.03 11.15
CA LYS A 656 28.11 24.14 10.06
C LYS A 656 28.24 22.70 10.50
N THR A 657 28.34 22.43 11.79
CA THR A 657 28.52 21.09 12.33
C THR A 657 27.62 20.86 13.52
N ALA A 658 27.05 19.67 13.63
CA ALA A 658 26.33 19.25 14.82
C ALA A 658 26.63 17.79 15.14
N LYS A 659 26.66 17.49 16.43
CA LYS A 659 26.71 16.11 16.92
C LYS A 659 25.61 15.96 17.95
N PHE A 660 24.52 15.26 17.57
CA PHE A 660 23.50 14.85 18.54
C PHE A 660 23.84 13.47 19.09
N LEU A 661 23.64 13.29 20.38
CA LEU A 661 23.81 12.02 21.06
C LEU A 661 22.60 11.80 21.99
N PHE A 662 21.81 10.80 21.68
CA PHE A 662 20.65 10.40 22.45
C PHE A 662 20.87 9.03 23.08
N LYS A 663 20.47 8.89 24.34
CA LYS A 663 20.33 7.60 24.99
C LYS A 663 18.84 7.39 25.31
N LEU A 664 18.29 6.28 24.79
CA LEU A 664 16.92 5.91 25.02
C LEU A 664 16.89 4.58 25.79
N THR A 665 16.04 4.49 26.81
CA THR A 665 15.95 3.29 27.65
C THR A 665 14.50 2.93 27.87
N VAL A 666 14.12 1.72 27.49
CA VAL A 666 12.81 1.14 27.80
C VAL A 666 12.74 0.87 29.30
N GLN A 667 11.72 1.38 29.94
CA GLN A 667 11.44 1.21 31.37
C GLN A 667 10.12 0.47 31.54
N SER A 668 10.10 -0.65 32.27
CA SER A 668 8.88 -1.36 32.66
C SER A 668 8.59 -1.03 34.13
N HIS A 669 7.40 -0.57 34.42
CA HIS A 669 6.92 -0.25 35.76
C HIS A 669 5.94 -1.29 36.27
#